data_773a43963fa2202b107cd7206af83e4f
#
_entry.id   773a43963fa2202b107cd7206af83e4f
#
_cell.length_a   1.000
_cell.length_b   1.000
_cell.length_c   1.000
_cell.angle_alpha   90.00
_cell.angle_beta   90.00
_cell.angle_gamma   90.00
#
_symmetry.space_group_name_H-M   'P 1'
#
loop_
_entity.id
_entity.type
_entity.pdbx_description
1 polymer ?
#
loop_
_entity_poly.entity_id
_entity_poly.type
_entity_poly.pdbx_seq_one_letter_code
_entity_poly.pdbx_strand_id
1 'polypeptide(L)'
;MATRSKKKAVSTKGRAPEVRTIVPTPRDTKVVRAAIHPASGIARVGDSQNEFFIGPEVTEPTPEPAGFYKDKKGALKRQAALFHVYGYNAAGEVVAELTAANAEISWTVHVANTKAAWYQFQLALDVPEANAPDLEATELRNQDVKGADRQKLVIDPGPRTVSGRNQSGKQYEFDSGKFFGKKVYLGELRTDDDGRLIFLGGRGVSASYKGLKQKPTTFANNDTWHDDVSDGPVTATATIGGLPIPVDPAWVVVAPPNYAPDVIGVRTMHDLMLDVFVQSGRLPFPSEVSFTRDIYPILRRLSDHQWVNQGFSVQYGPQGPQNFLDAEYVARLASASNEYRELRRQVCNMFRDFDRDGQSPVPWPWLYGDAMNIPPADTPRQHVALSPTQYRMLQLWVDGKFAADWDPAAVPPGTLAQVDLAEQPAMLDRAALDFCLADAFHPGCEMTWPMRHASMYMSPFRIRHRRPEEGPEPDYGTQLTPQTVKQMNGVLYGQSPGTISRWMAVPWQTDTASCRSGYYAGYGPRYDPYVPTFWPARVPNHVLTEPDYEIATDQTKPRDERLRAFNRRAMWLRVLSQNYLEAIDEMIHKFGKLGVVETRPGVQGDPELPEVMLVESKPGFPKVEAIPPRRNLMALHVHDVEMEDVEAIEAAVAAAAEATDRPEDEFMSGVIDKVKRFRDTR
;
A
#
# COMPACT_ATOMS: atom_id res chain seq x y z
N MET A 1 58.03 -15.13 45.87
CA MET A 1 57.01 -14.30 46.49
C MET A 1 56.02 -13.89 45.43
N ALA A 2 54.81 -14.50 45.48
CA ALA A 2 53.79 -14.32 44.48
C ALA A 2 52.71 -13.35 44.98
N THR A 3 52.52 -12.24 44.24
CA THR A 3 51.46 -11.30 44.55
C THR A 3 50.19 -11.61 43.75
N ARG A 4 49.14 -12.07 44.45
CA ARG A 4 47.80 -12.33 43.92
C ARG A 4 47.10 -10.96 43.67
N SER A 5 46.72 -10.72 42.42
CA SER A 5 45.80 -9.64 42.04
C SER A 5 44.35 -10.12 42.28
N LYS A 6 43.59 -9.38 43.12
CA LYS A 6 42.18 -9.59 43.35
C LYS A 6 41.38 -8.99 42.20
N LYS A 7 40.70 -9.82 41.37
CA LYS A 7 39.64 -9.36 40.45
C LYS A 7 38.39 -8.99 41.28
N LYS A 8 37.96 -7.74 41.19
CA LYS A 8 36.64 -7.30 41.68
C LYS A 8 35.56 -7.91 40.82
N ALA A 9 34.64 -8.63 41.43
CA ALA A 9 33.41 -9.09 40.83
C ALA A 9 32.50 -7.88 40.54
N VAL A 10 32.10 -7.70 39.28
CA VAL A 10 31.06 -6.74 38.86
C VAL A 10 29.72 -7.38 39.16
N SER A 11 28.97 -6.78 40.08
CA SER A 11 27.60 -7.16 40.42
C SER A 11 26.69 -6.85 39.22
N THR A 12 26.16 -7.86 38.56
CA THR A 12 25.06 -7.74 37.63
C THR A 12 23.80 -7.42 38.44
N LYS A 13 23.38 -6.15 38.43
CA LYS A 13 22.05 -5.75 38.89
C LYS A 13 21.03 -6.50 38.01
N GLY A 14 20.18 -7.27 38.67
CA GLY A 14 19.11 -8.01 38.03
C GLY A 14 18.19 -7.07 37.26
N ARG A 15 17.92 -7.43 36.04
CA ARG A 15 16.89 -6.86 35.18
C ARG A 15 15.54 -7.05 35.91
N ALA A 16 14.76 -5.98 36.06
CA ALA A 16 13.39 -6.11 36.51
C ALA A 16 12.63 -7.04 35.56
N PRO A 17 11.76 -7.94 36.05
CA PRO A 17 11.00 -8.80 35.17
C PRO A 17 10.09 -7.93 34.29
N GLU A 18 10.14 -8.14 32.98
CA GLU A 18 9.12 -7.67 32.06
C GLU A 18 7.77 -8.10 32.59
N VAL A 19 6.89 -7.17 32.87
CA VAL A 19 5.49 -7.48 33.16
C VAL A 19 4.84 -7.78 31.79
N ARG A 20 4.99 -9.01 31.34
CA ARG A 20 4.13 -9.55 30.30
C ARG A 20 2.72 -9.56 30.86
N THR A 21 1.83 -8.81 30.29
CA THR A 21 0.40 -8.95 30.54
C THR A 21 0.04 -10.35 30.04
N ILE A 22 -0.03 -11.32 30.95
CA ILE A 22 -0.45 -12.68 30.61
C ILE A 22 -1.92 -12.55 30.22
N VAL A 23 -2.22 -12.66 28.93
CA VAL A 23 -3.60 -12.81 28.45
C VAL A 23 -4.09 -14.16 29.05
N PRO A 24 -5.12 -14.14 29.90
CA PRO A 24 -5.54 -15.38 30.56
C PRO A 24 -6.02 -16.38 29.51
N THR A 25 -5.52 -17.61 29.60
CA THR A 25 -6.00 -18.71 28.76
C THR A 25 -7.51 -18.83 28.91
N PRO A 26 -8.29 -18.94 27.83
CA PRO A 26 -9.74 -19.08 27.88
C PRO A 26 -10.13 -20.25 28.81
N ARG A 27 -11.11 -20.03 29.69
CA ARG A 27 -11.63 -21.09 30.57
C ARG A 27 -12.40 -22.16 29.79
N ASP A 28 -13.12 -21.74 28.75
CA ASP A 28 -13.79 -22.62 27.81
C ASP A 28 -12.92 -22.82 26.57
N THR A 29 -12.39 -24.01 26.40
CA THR A 29 -11.54 -24.41 25.27
C THR A 29 -12.31 -25.08 24.14
N LYS A 30 -13.66 -25.13 24.20
CA LYS A 30 -14.48 -25.71 23.16
C LYS A 30 -14.61 -24.76 21.98
N VAL A 31 -14.09 -25.16 20.82
CA VAL A 31 -14.31 -24.43 19.57
C VAL A 31 -15.75 -24.63 19.09
N VAL A 32 -16.47 -23.53 18.88
CA VAL A 32 -17.86 -23.53 18.38
C VAL A 32 -18.00 -22.86 17.02
N ARG A 33 -17.05 -22.02 16.63
CA ARG A 33 -16.92 -21.41 15.31
C ARG A 33 -15.45 -21.18 14.98
N ALA A 34 -15.17 -20.92 13.74
CA ALA A 34 -13.83 -20.55 13.29
C ALA A 34 -13.88 -19.35 12.32
N ALA A 35 -12.75 -18.74 12.06
CA ALA A 35 -12.62 -17.69 11.05
C ALA A 35 -11.26 -17.76 10.35
N ILE A 36 -11.24 -17.42 9.08
CA ILE A 36 -10.03 -17.33 8.28
C ILE A 36 -9.38 -15.95 8.51
N HIS A 37 -8.08 -15.91 8.74
CA HIS A 37 -7.28 -14.69 8.85
C HIS A 37 -5.99 -14.79 8.02
N PRO A 38 -5.56 -13.66 7.40
CA PRO A 38 -6.22 -12.36 7.41
C PRO A 38 -7.58 -12.40 6.72
N ALA A 39 -8.52 -11.57 7.19
CA ALA A 39 -9.86 -11.45 6.60
C ALA A 39 -9.80 -10.92 5.15
N SER A 40 -8.74 -10.18 4.81
CA SER A 40 -8.40 -9.73 3.46
C SER A 40 -6.91 -10.00 3.22
N GLY A 41 -6.59 -11.08 2.53
CA GLY A 41 -5.21 -11.47 2.21
C GLY A 41 -4.73 -10.79 0.93
N ILE A 42 -3.46 -10.37 0.92
CA ILE A 42 -2.86 -9.64 -0.20
C ILE A 42 -1.73 -10.45 -0.81
N ALA A 43 -1.96 -10.92 -2.03
CA ALA A 43 -0.93 -11.47 -2.89
C ALA A 43 -0.47 -10.42 -3.90
N ARG A 44 0.75 -10.55 -4.43
CA ARG A 44 1.29 -9.64 -5.44
C ARG A 44 1.93 -10.41 -6.58
N VAL A 45 1.76 -9.89 -7.78
CA VAL A 45 2.38 -10.45 -8.98
C VAL A 45 3.90 -10.30 -8.93
N GLY A 46 4.60 -11.19 -9.66
CA GLY A 46 6.05 -11.16 -9.85
C GLY A 46 6.43 -12.10 -10.98
N ASP A 47 7.53 -11.81 -11.71
CA ASP A 47 7.92 -12.54 -12.90
C ASP A 47 8.90 -13.71 -12.64
N SER A 48 9.31 -13.94 -11.38
CA SER A 48 10.04 -15.14 -11.01
C SER A 48 9.19 -16.39 -11.23
N GLN A 49 9.75 -17.37 -11.93
CA GLN A 49 9.02 -18.58 -12.31
C GLN A 49 8.76 -19.51 -11.14
N ASN A 50 9.71 -19.59 -10.21
CA ASN A 50 9.71 -20.62 -9.17
C ASN A 50 9.77 -20.08 -7.74
N GLU A 51 10.26 -18.85 -7.54
CA GLU A 51 10.47 -18.30 -6.21
C GLU A 51 9.35 -17.34 -5.83
N PHE A 52 8.98 -17.39 -4.57
CA PHE A 52 8.00 -16.51 -3.95
C PHE A 52 8.39 -16.30 -2.46
N PHE A 53 7.73 -15.37 -1.82
CA PHE A 53 7.82 -15.15 -0.37
C PHE A 53 6.43 -14.95 0.22
N ILE A 54 6.30 -15.18 1.52
CA ILE A 54 5.04 -14.92 2.24
C ILE A 54 4.98 -13.42 2.58
N GLY A 55 3.82 -12.82 2.37
CA GLY A 55 3.57 -11.43 2.76
C GLY A 55 3.66 -11.23 4.29
N PRO A 56 3.72 -9.97 4.77
CA PRO A 56 3.84 -9.68 6.18
C PRO A 56 2.71 -10.27 7.02
N GLU A 57 3.05 -10.92 8.13
CA GLU A 57 2.12 -11.46 9.12
C GLU A 57 2.11 -10.63 10.43
N VAL A 58 3.02 -9.68 10.55
CA VAL A 58 3.10 -8.71 11.64
C VAL A 58 3.32 -7.31 11.07
N THR A 59 2.99 -6.29 11.85
CA THR A 59 3.07 -4.89 11.42
C THR A 59 4.49 -4.37 11.28
N GLU A 60 5.44 -4.95 12.02
CA GLU A 60 6.86 -4.62 11.95
C GLU A 60 7.69 -5.90 11.76
N PRO A 61 7.64 -6.51 10.56
CA PRO A 61 8.36 -7.75 10.30
C PRO A 61 9.87 -7.52 10.40
N THR A 62 10.60 -8.56 10.78
CA THR A 62 12.07 -8.53 10.71
C THR A 62 12.48 -8.28 9.25
N PRO A 63 13.31 -7.28 8.97
CA PRO A 63 13.74 -6.98 7.61
C PRO A 63 14.44 -8.18 6.95
N GLU A 64 14.15 -8.38 5.68
CA GLU A 64 14.73 -9.45 4.90
C GLU A 64 16.17 -9.13 4.45
N PRO A 65 17.02 -10.14 4.22
CA PRO A 65 18.39 -9.91 3.74
C PRO A 65 18.39 -9.28 2.36
N ALA A 66 19.47 -8.56 2.07
CA ALA A 66 19.70 -7.90 0.80
C ALA A 66 19.54 -8.84 -0.41
N GLY A 67 18.77 -8.40 -1.40
CA GLY A 67 18.47 -9.17 -2.61
C GLY A 67 17.39 -10.24 -2.45
N PHE A 68 16.73 -10.27 -1.29
CA PHE A 68 15.68 -11.27 -0.98
C PHE A 68 14.52 -11.25 -1.97
N TYR A 69 14.07 -10.08 -2.40
CA TYR A 69 12.85 -9.92 -3.21
C TYR A 69 13.03 -10.31 -4.69
N LYS A 70 14.25 -10.62 -5.11
CA LYS A 70 14.55 -11.10 -6.47
C LYS A 70 15.17 -12.48 -6.46
N ASP A 71 14.93 -13.25 -7.50
CA ASP A 71 15.59 -14.52 -7.69
C ASP A 71 17.03 -14.33 -8.25
N LYS A 72 17.78 -15.42 -8.36
CA LYS A 72 19.16 -15.41 -8.87
C LYS A 72 19.30 -14.89 -10.31
N LYS A 73 18.20 -14.80 -11.06
CA LYS A 73 18.18 -14.26 -12.43
C LYS A 73 17.76 -12.78 -12.45
N GLY A 74 17.49 -12.20 -11.28
CA GLY A 74 17.02 -10.83 -11.12
C GLY A 74 15.54 -10.63 -11.38
N ALA A 75 14.75 -11.70 -11.54
CA ALA A 75 13.30 -11.62 -11.66
C ALA A 75 12.66 -11.39 -10.28
N LEU A 76 11.59 -10.61 -10.26
CA LEU A 76 10.88 -10.25 -9.03
C LEU A 76 10.07 -11.43 -8.51
N LYS A 77 10.25 -11.78 -7.26
CA LYS A 77 9.47 -12.83 -6.59
C LYS A 77 8.03 -12.41 -6.38
N ARG A 78 7.11 -13.37 -6.51
CA ARG A 78 5.71 -13.16 -6.12
C ARG A 78 5.59 -13.06 -4.61
N GLN A 79 4.75 -12.17 -4.11
CA GLN A 79 4.28 -12.22 -2.71
C GLN A 79 3.08 -13.14 -2.63
N ALA A 80 3.13 -14.14 -1.77
CA ALA A 80 1.99 -15.00 -1.45
C ALA A 80 1.17 -14.43 -0.30
N ALA A 81 -0.15 -14.63 -0.32
CA ALA A 81 -0.99 -14.49 0.85
C ALA A 81 -1.06 -15.84 1.59
N LEU A 82 -0.74 -15.83 2.88
CA LEU A 82 -0.88 -16.99 3.78
C LEU A 82 -2.14 -16.80 4.63
N PHE A 83 -2.99 -17.83 4.66
CA PHE A 83 -4.23 -17.82 5.41
C PHE A 83 -4.21 -18.87 6.51
N HIS A 84 -4.61 -18.44 7.70
CA HIS A 84 -4.78 -19.25 8.90
C HIS A 84 -6.25 -19.43 9.24
N VAL A 85 -6.59 -20.43 10.01
CA VAL A 85 -7.92 -20.60 10.59
C VAL A 85 -7.81 -20.57 12.10
N TYR A 86 -8.54 -19.68 12.76
CA TYR A 86 -8.60 -19.63 14.21
C TYR A 86 -9.95 -20.09 14.71
N GLY A 87 -9.93 -20.94 15.74
CA GLY A 87 -11.11 -21.42 16.45
C GLY A 87 -11.48 -20.54 17.62
N TYR A 88 -12.77 -20.30 17.80
CA TYR A 88 -13.33 -19.44 18.85
C TYR A 88 -14.32 -20.23 19.72
N ASN A 89 -14.32 -19.93 21.02
CA ASN A 89 -15.31 -20.45 21.96
C ASN A 89 -16.64 -19.64 21.89
N ALA A 90 -17.59 -20.01 22.73
CA ALA A 90 -18.90 -19.36 22.78
C ALA A 90 -18.85 -17.89 23.25
N ALA A 91 -17.80 -17.51 23.99
CA ALA A 91 -17.56 -16.13 24.41
C ALA A 91 -16.89 -15.27 23.31
N GLY A 92 -16.46 -15.90 22.20
CA GLY A 92 -15.73 -15.22 21.12
C GLY A 92 -14.24 -15.09 21.36
N GLU A 93 -13.69 -15.79 22.37
CA GLU A 93 -12.26 -15.81 22.65
C GLU A 93 -11.55 -16.81 21.72
N VAL A 94 -10.33 -16.47 21.29
CA VAL A 94 -9.48 -17.35 20.49
C VAL A 94 -9.00 -18.52 21.35
N VAL A 95 -9.29 -19.73 20.91
CA VAL A 95 -8.94 -20.96 21.62
C VAL A 95 -7.68 -21.61 21.05
N ALA A 96 -7.62 -21.71 19.73
CA ALA A 96 -6.52 -22.36 19.02
C ALA A 96 -6.45 -21.89 17.57
N GLU A 97 -5.27 -21.97 16.98
CA GLU A 97 -5.14 -22.08 15.54
C GLU A 97 -5.54 -23.49 15.10
N LEU A 98 -6.41 -23.58 14.09
CA LEU A 98 -6.80 -24.85 13.49
C LEU A 98 -5.84 -25.19 12.35
N THR A 99 -5.16 -26.30 12.48
CA THR A 99 -4.18 -26.82 11.52
C THR A 99 -4.46 -28.28 11.22
N ALA A 100 -3.74 -28.84 10.27
CA ALA A 100 -3.84 -30.28 9.96
C ALA A 100 -3.42 -31.22 11.14
N ALA A 101 -2.98 -30.66 12.28
CA ALA A 101 -2.71 -31.42 13.50
C ALA A 101 -3.95 -31.62 14.39
N ASN A 102 -4.93 -30.70 14.31
CA ASN A 102 -6.07 -30.67 15.22
C ASN A 102 -7.44 -30.52 14.53
N ALA A 103 -7.45 -30.32 13.20
CA ALA A 103 -8.66 -30.20 12.40
C ALA A 103 -8.45 -30.77 10.98
N GLU A 104 -9.54 -31.20 10.35
CA GLU A 104 -9.58 -31.47 8.92
C GLU A 104 -10.06 -30.23 8.23
N ILE A 105 -9.20 -29.61 7.38
CA ILE A 105 -9.50 -28.35 6.68
C ILE A 105 -9.45 -28.58 5.17
N SER A 106 -10.48 -28.11 4.48
CA SER A 106 -10.51 -28.06 3.02
C SER A 106 -10.79 -26.62 2.57
N TRP A 107 -9.84 -26.05 1.87
CA TRP A 107 -9.86 -24.69 1.36
C TRP A 107 -10.48 -24.64 -0.05
N THR A 108 -11.31 -23.65 -0.32
CA THR A 108 -11.83 -23.35 -1.64
C THR A 108 -11.66 -21.85 -1.93
N VAL A 109 -11.02 -21.56 -3.08
CA VAL A 109 -10.81 -20.19 -3.55
C VAL A 109 -11.36 -20.04 -4.95
N HIS A 110 -11.96 -18.89 -5.23
CA HIS A 110 -12.46 -18.55 -6.56
C HIS A 110 -12.04 -17.13 -6.93
N VAL A 111 -11.05 -16.97 -7.76
CA VAL A 111 -10.60 -15.67 -8.25
C VAL A 111 -10.95 -15.44 -9.69
N ALA A 112 -11.22 -14.18 -10.04
CA ALA A 112 -11.46 -13.75 -11.42
C ALA A 112 -10.84 -12.37 -11.70
N ASN A 113 -10.73 -12.03 -12.99
CA ASN A 113 -10.42 -10.68 -13.45
C ASN A 113 -11.55 -10.21 -14.38
N THR A 114 -12.24 -9.16 -13.98
CA THR A 114 -13.37 -8.58 -14.72
C THR A 114 -13.12 -7.14 -15.17
N LYS A 115 -11.87 -6.65 -15.07
CA LYS A 115 -11.48 -5.27 -15.37
C LYS A 115 -11.88 -4.82 -16.77
N ALA A 116 -11.58 -5.64 -17.78
CA ALA A 116 -11.86 -5.30 -19.19
C ALA A 116 -13.36 -5.25 -19.52
N ALA A 117 -14.18 -5.96 -18.75
CA ALA A 117 -15.64 -5.95 -18.84
C ALA A 117 -16.31 -4.86 -18.03
N TRP A 118 -15.55 -4.15 -17.19
CA TRP A 118 -16.05 -3.13 -16.26
C TRP A 118 -16.06 -1.74 -16.90
N TYR A 119 -16.48 -0.77 -16.11
CA TYR A 119 -16.48 0.63 -16.52
C TYR A 119 -15.07 1.21 -16.49
N GLN A 120 -14.86 2.27 -17.24
CA GLN A 120 -13.61 3.03 -17.24
C GLN A 120 -13.30 3.52 -15.82
N PHE A 121 -12.03 3.52 -15.47
CA PHE A 121 -11.59 4.20 -14.28
C PHE A 121 -11.88 5.68 -14.43
N GLN A 122 -12.61 6.18 -13.46
CA GLN A 122 -12.67 7.59 -13.14
C GLN A 122 -12.33 7.75 -11.67
N LEU A 123 -12.04 8.96 -11.27
CA LEU A 123 -11.86 9.28 -9.88
C LEU A 123 -13.08 8.81 -9.08
N ALA A 124 -12.97 8.84 -7.79
CA ALA A 124 -13.95 8.29 -6.89
C ALA A 124 -15.40 8.74 -7.17
N LEU A 125 -16.20 7.87 -7.72
CA LEU A 125 -17.60 8.16 -8.07
C LEU A 125 -18.49 8.46 -6.84
N ASP A 126 -18.02 8.15 -5.65
CA ASP A 126 -18.75 8.45 -4.40
C ASP A 126 -18.47 9.84 -3.85
N VAL A 127 -17.50 10.56 -4.41
CA VAL A 127 -17.09 11.92 -4.02
C VAL A 127 -17.68 12.90 -5.03
N PRO A 128 -18.78 13.59 -4.73
CA PRO A 128 -19.44 14.50 -5.68
C PRO A 128 -18.51 15.62 -6.19
N GLU A 129 -17.71 16.16 -5.28
CA GLU A 129 -16.76 17.22 -5.58
C GLU A 129 -15.58 16.74 -6.44
N ALA A 130 -15.39 15.42 -6.54
CA ALA A 130 -14.39 14.83 -7.41
C ALA A 130 -14.87 14.66 -8.85
N ASN A 131 -16.14 14.84 -9.11
CA ASN A 131 -16.68 14.77 -10.46
C ASN A 131 -16.43 16.08 -11.19
N ALA A 132 -15.81 16.02 -12.38
CA ALA A 132 -15.82 17.15 -13.28
C ALA A 132 -17.27 17.54 -13.59
N PRO A 133 -17.58 18.83 -13.78
CA PRO A 133 -18.94 19.30 -14.08
C PRO A 133 -19.60 18.57 -15.26
N ASP A 134 -18.81 18.04 -16.19
CA ASP A 134 -19.25 17.35 -17.39
C ASP A 134 -19.24 15.82 -17.30
N LEU A 135 -18.81 15.24 -16.14
CA LEU A 135 -18.70 13.80 -15.96
C LEU A 135 -19.75 13.27 -14.98
N GLU A 136 -20.99 13.16 -15.47
CA GLU A 136 -22.11 12.61 -14.69
C GLU A 136 -22.06 11.07 -14.60
N ALA A 137 -21.30 10.40 -15.47
CA ALA A 137 -21.25 8.96 -15.57
C ALA A 137 -19.92 8.46 -16.15
N THR A 138 -19.54 7.22 -15.80
CA THR A 138 -18.43 6.53 -16.47
C THR A 138 -18.96 5.47 -17.43
N GLU A 139 -18.30 5.32 -18.57
CA GLU A 139 -18.69 4.39 -19.62
C GLU A 139 -17.99 3.04 -19.47
N LEU A 140 -18.54 2.02 -20.12
CA LEU A 140 -17.90 0.71 -20.18
C LEU A 140 -16.57 0.76 -20.93
N ARG A 141 -15.55 0.05 -20.44
CA ARG A 141 -14.39 -0.32 -21.26
C ARG A 141 -14.80 -1.25 -22.38
N ASN A 142 -14.07 -1.24 -23.48
CA ASN A 142 -14.32 -2.11 -24.64
C ASN A 142 -15.78 -2.01 -25.16
N GLN A 143 -16.23 -0.79 -25.40
CA GLN A 143 -17.62 -0.53 -25.84
C GLN A 143 -17.97 -1.19 -27.17
N ASP A 144 -16.98 -1.47 -28.01
CA ASP A 144 -17.17 -2.17 -29.29
C ASP A 144 -17.58 -3.63 -29.10
N VAL A 145 -17.29 -4.23 -27.95
CA VAL A 145 -17.67 -5.59 -27.58
C VAL A 145 -19.05 -5.57 -26.92
N LYS A 146 -20.08 -6.08 -27.61
CA LYS A 146 -21.48 -5.93 -27.20
C LYS A 146 -22.15 -7.26 -26.88
N GLY A 147 -23.22 -7.18 -26.10
CA GLY A 147 -24.11 -8.32 -25.78
C GLY A 147 -23.35 -9.49 -25.17
N ALA A 148 -23.66 -10.70 -25.60
CA ALA A 148 -23.05 -11.92 -25.07
C ALA A 148 -21.51 -12.00 -25.28
N ASP A 149 -20.98 -11.26 -26.25
CA ASP A 149 -19.54 -11.24 -26.52
C ASP A 149 -18.74 -10.57 -25.39
N ARG A 150 -19.37 -9.74 -24.55
CA ARG A 150 -18.71 -9.15 -23.38
C ARG A 150 -18.21 -10.20 -22.39
N GLN A 151 -18.78 -11.41 -22.39
CA GLN A 151 -18.26 -12.53 -21.60
C GLN A 151 -16.82 -12.91 -21.97
N LYS A 152 -16.37 -12.61 -23.21
CA LYS A 152 -14.98 -12.84 -23.66
C LYS A 152 -13.96 -11.90 -22.97
N LEU A 153 -14.43 -10.82 -22.33
CA LEU A 153 -13.65 -9.87 -21.56
C LEU A 153 -13.44 -10.30 -20.10
N VAL A 154 -14.16 -11.32 -19.64
CA VAL A 154 -14.11 -11.85 -18.27
C VAL A 154 -13.16 -13.05 -18.23
N ILE A 155 -12.19 -13.00 -17.34
CA ILE A 155 -11.26 -14.09 -17.08
C ILE A 155 -11.70 -14.78 -15.79
N ASP A 156 -12.43 -15.87 -15.93
CA ASP A 156 -12.91 -16.67 -14.79
C ASP A 156 -12.54 -18.15 -15.00
N PRO A 157 -11.56 -18.66 -14.24
CA PRO A 157 -11.17 -20.06 -14.27
C PRO A 157 -12.06 -20.99 -13.43
N GLY A 158 -13.02 -20.42 -12.68
CA GLY A 158 -13.80 -21.13 -11.68
C GLY A 158 -13.01 -21.46 -10.40
N PRO A 159 -13.67 -22.02 -9.39
CA PRO A 159 -13.05 -22.32 -8.09
C PRO A 159 -12.03 -23.45 -8.16
N ARG A 160 -11.11 -23.45 -7.18
CA ARG A 160 -10.17 -24.53 -6.89
C ARG A 160 -10.25 -24.89 -5.42
N THR A 161 -10.12 -26.20 -5.14
CA THR A 161 -10.15 -26.72 -3.78
C THR A 161 -8.87 -27.48 -3.48
N VAL A 162 -8.30 -27.25 -2.31
CA VAL A 162 -7.10 -27.94 -1.81
C VAL A 162 -7.27 -28.33 -0.34
N SER A 163 -6.77 -29.48 0.06
CA SER A 163 -6.79 -29.96 1.44
C SER A 163 -5.53 -30.79 1.76
N GLY A 164 -5.18 -30.84 3.03
CA GLY A 164 -3.99 -31.57 3.49
C GLY A 164 -2.73 -30.70 3.51
N ARG A 165 -1.60 -31.33 3.83
CA ARG A 165 -0.29 -30.67 4.01
C ARG A 165 0.53 -30.71 2.72
N ASN A 166 1.35 -29.67 2.49
CA ASN A 166 2.34 -29.63 1.40
C ASN A 166 1.77 -29.91 0.00
N GLN A 167 0.55 -29.44 -0.24
CA GLN A 167 -0.10 -29.62 -1.52
C GLN A 167 0.37 -28.55 -2.51
N SER A 168 0.58 -28.96 -3.75
CA SER A 168 0.87 -28.10 -4.90
C SER A 168 0.63 -28.88 -6.18
N GLY A 169 0.57 -28.21 -7.30
CA GLY A 169 0.49 -28.86 -8.61
C GLY A 169 -0.57 -28.26 -9.52
N LYS A 170 -0.58 -28.74 -10.77
CA LYS A 170 -1.36 -28.15 -11.85
C LYS A 170 -2.88 -28.15 -11.63
N GLN A 171 -3.39 -29.12 -10.87
CA GLN A 171 -4.81 -29.20 -10.52
C GLN A 171 -5.29 -28.03 -9.66
N TYR A 172 -4.37 -27.33 -9.00
CA TYR A 172 -4.64 -26.19 -8.15
C TYR A 172 -4.39 -24.84 -8.84
N GLU A 173 -3.97 -24.85 -10.11
CA GLU A 173 -3.75 -23.64 -10.90
C GLU A 173 -5.06 -23.04 -11.43
N PHE A 174 -5.14 -21.73 -11.44
CA PHE A 174 -6.21 -20.93 -12.06
C PHE A 174 -5.81 -20.59 -13.50
N ASP A 175 -5.65 -21.59 -14.38
CA ASP A 175 -5.13 -21.46 -15.76
C ASP A 175 -6.15 -21.74 -16.85
N SER A 176 -7.41 -21.98 -16.49
CA SER A 176 -8.50 -22.29 -17.44
C SER A 176 -9.28 -21.08 -17.92
N GLY A 177 -9.20 -19.94 -17.22
CA GLY A 177 -9.80 -18.68 -17.62
C GLY A 177 -9.24 -18.18 -18.95
N LYS A 178 -10.06 -17.48 -19.75
CA LYS A 178 -9.67 -17.05 -21.10
C LYS A 178 -10.06 -15.60 -21.34
N PHE A 179 -9.18 -14.88 -22.03
CA PHE A 179 -9.45 -13.56 -22.59
C PHE A 179 -9.45 -13.68 -24.13
N PHE A 180 -10.60 -13.45 -24.76
CA PHE A 180 -10.79 -13.68 -26.21
C PHE A 180 -10.22 -15.03 -26.68
N GLY A 181 -10.48 -16.09 -25.92
CA GLY A 181 -10.06 -17.44 -26.23
C GLY A 181 -8.63 -17.82 -25.86
N LYS A 182 -7.78 -16.86 -25.50
CA LYS A 182 -6.42 -17.10 -24.98
C LYS A 182 -6.46 -17.35 -23.48
N LYS A 183 -5.80 -18.42 -23.04
CA LYS A 183 -5.69 -18.75 -21.60
C LYS A 183 -4.91 -17.67 -20.86
N VAL A 184 -5.37 -17.33 -19.66
CA VAL A 184 -4.71 -16.42 -18.74
C VAL A 184 -4.53 -17.13 -17.40
N TYR A 185 -3.32 -17.13 -16.87
CA TYR A 185 -2.99 -17.70 -15.57
C TYR A 185 -3.20 -16.64 -14.49
N LEU A 186 -4.11 -16.87 -13.54
CA LEU A 186 -4.42 -15.95 -12.45
C LEU A 186 -3.76 -16.33 -11.12
N GLY A 187 -3.13 -17.51 -11.02
CA GLY A 187 -2.49 -17.94 -9.79
C GLY A 187 -2.62 -19.43 -9.50
N GLU A 188 -2.28 -19.80 -8.28
CA GLU A 188 -2.32 -21.19 -7.80
C GLU A 188 -2.52 -21.26 -6.29
N LEU A 189 -3.10 -22.38 -5.83
CA LEU A 189 -3.17 -22.75 -4.41
C LEU A 189 -2.05 -23.70 -4.03
N ARG A 190 -1.53 -23.52 -2.82
CA ARG A 190 -0.65 -24.47 -2.14
C ARG A 190 -1.07 -24.59 -0.70
N THR A 191 -0.56 -25.59 0.01
CA THR A 191 -0.61 -25.66 1.48
C THR A 191 0.78 -25.86 2.05
N ASP A 192 1.00 -25.34 3.24
CA ASP A 192 2.23 -25.53 4.00
C ASP A 192 2.25 -26.84 4.83
N ASP A 193 3.26 -26.99 5.69
CA ASP A 193 3.44 -28.13 6.59
C ASP A 193 2.29 -28.29 7.61
N ASP A 194 1.59 -27.22 7.92
CA ASP A 194 0.46 -27.18 8.86
C ASP A 194 -0.90 -27.26 8.17
N GLY A 195 -0.92 -27.27 6.81
CA GLY A 195 -2.14 -27.27 6.02
C GLY A 195 -2.79 -25.88 5.87
N ARG A 196 -2.06 -24.82 6.19
CA ARG A 196 -2.48 -23.43 5.94
C ARG A 196 -2.50 -23.17 4.44
N LEU A 197 -3.39 -22.29 4.00
CA LEU A 197 -3.50 -21.96 2.58
C LEU A 197 -2.48 -20.89 2.17
N ILE A 198 -1.66 -21.22 1.19
CA ILE A 198 -0.80 -20.29 0.46
C ILE A 198 -1.45 -20.00 -0.89
N PHE A 199 -1.81 -18.75 -1.12
CA PHE A 199 -2.30 -18.27 -2.42
C PHE A 199 -1.22 -17.46 -3.13
N LEU A 200 -0.88 -17.87 -4.35
CA LEU A 200 0.03 -17.17 -5.25
C LEU A 200 -0.76 -16.58 -6.42
N GLY A 201 -0.60 -15.28 -6.65
CA GLY A 201 -1.23 -14.58 -7.77
C GLY A 201 -0.59 -14.83 -9.13
N GLY A 202 -0.98 -14.01 -10.11
CA GLY A 202 -0.43 -14.01 -11.47
C GLY A 202 1.06 -13.69 -11.53
N ARG A 203 1.60 -13.68 -12.75
CA ARG A 203 3.04 -13.47 -13.02
C ARG A 203 3.36 -12.12 -13.65
N GLY A 204 2.42 -11.16 -13.56
CA GLY A 204 2.55 -9.83 -14.14
C GLY A 204 2.39 -9.81 -15.67
N VAL A 205 1.70 -10.78 -16.22
CA VAL A 205 1.48 -10.89 -17.68
C VAL A 205 0.29 -10.06 -18.11
N SER A 206 0.54 -9.14 -19.05
CA SER A 206 -0.50 -8.31 -19.67
C SER A 206 -0.40 -8.40 -21.17
N ALA A 207 -1.54 -8.40 -21.86
CA ALA A 207 -1.57 -8.47 -23.32
C ALA A 207 -2.87 -7.93 -23.90
N SER A 208 -2.79 -7.47 -25.16
CA SER A 208 -3.97 -7.16 -25.95
C SER A 208 -4.42 -8.36 -26.77
N TYR A 209 -5.75 -8.56 -26.89
CA TYR A 209 -6.29 -9.57 -27.81
C TYR A 209 -6.07 -9.20 -29.28
N LYS A 210 -5.80 -7.92 -29.58
CA LYS A 210 -5.43 -7.45 -30.91
C LYS A 210 -3.95 -7.70 -31.27
N GLY A 211 -3.17 -8.22 -30.31
CA GLY A 211 -1.78 -8.65 -30.53
C GLY A 211 -0.75 -7.55 -30.23
N LEU A 212 0.53 -7.87 -30.51
CA LEU A 212 1.70 -7.07 -30.10
C LEU A 212 1.79 -5.67 -30.72
N LYS A 213 1.07 -5.41 -31.79
CA LYS A 213 1.07 -4.08 -32.43
C LYS A 213 0.16 -3.09 -31.70
N GLN A 214 -0.75 -3.58 -30.87
CA GLN A 214 -1.60 -2.74 -30.05
C GLN A 214 -0.82 -2.27 -28.84
N LYS A 215 -0.55 -0.98 -28.76
CA LYS A 215 0.12 -0.36 -27.63
C LYS A 215 -0.91 0.22 -26.67
N PRO A 216 -0.63 0.27 -25.37
CA PRO A 216 -1.46 1.04 -24.44
C PRO A 216 -1.28 2.52 -24.72
N THR A 217 -2.29 3.32 -24.40
CA THR A 217 -2.30 4.76 -24.69
C THR A 217 -2.65 5.62 -23.47
N THR A 218 -3.22 4.99 -22.42
CA THR A 218 -3.64 5.69 -21.21
C THR A 218 -3.07 5.01 -19.96
N PHE A 219 -3.07 5.71 -18.84
CA PHE A 219 -2.62 5.14 -17.57
C PHE A 219 -3.58 4.10 -16.99
N ALA A 220 -4.87 4.14 -17.34
CA ALA A 220 -5.88 3.32 -16.67
C ALA A 220 -6.85 2.58 -17.59
N ASN A 221 -7.25 3.18 -18.71
CA ASN A 221 -8.35 2.69 -19.54
C ASN A 221 -7.86 2.29 -20.93
N ASN A 222 -7.24 1.11 -21.02
CA ASN A 222 -6.74 0.61 -22.31
C ASN A 222 -7.66 -0.50 -22.83
N ASP A 223 -8.50 -0.16 -23.79
CA ASP A 223 -9.34 -1.13 -24.47
C ASP A 223 -8.50 -2.22 -25.14
N THR A 224 -9.05 -3.42 -25.22
CA THR A 224 -8.44 -4.63 -25.76
C THR A 224 -7.41 -5.32 -24.87
N TRP A 225 -7.00 -4.70 -23.76
CA TRP A 225 -5.99 -5.22 -22.86
C TRP A 225 -6.59 -6.01 -21.68
N HIS A 226 -5.82 -6.96 -21.19
CA HIS A 226 -5.99 -7.59 -19.89
C HIS A 226 -4.67 -7.62 -19.13
N ASP A 227 -4.76 -7.83 -17.84
CA ASP A 227 -3.66 -8.25 -16.97
C ASP A 227 -4.05 -9.52 -16.20
N ASP A 228 -3.18 -9.99 -15.32
CA ASP A 228 -3.36 -11.21 -14.53
C ASP A 228 -3.50 -10.94 -13.01
N VAL A 229 -3.83 -9.71 -12.62
CA VAL A 229 -4.32 -9.47 -11.26
C VAL A 229 -5.75 -9.97 -11.14
N SER A 230 -6.16 -10.31 -9.92
CA SER A 230 -7.46 -10.91 -9.68
C SER A 230 -7.86 -10.73 -8.21
N ASP A 231 -9.11 -11.01 -7.90
CA ASP A 231 -9.57 -11.08 -6.52
C ASP A 231 -10.71 -12.08 -6.38
N GLY A 232 -11.00 -12.47 -5.15
CA GLY A 232 -12.14 -13.31 -4.89
C GLY A 232 -12.19 -13.94 -3.51
N PRO A 233 -13.29 -14.66 -3.20
CA PRO A 233 -13.54 -15.28 -1.92
C PRO A 233 -12.56 -16.43 -1.61
N VAL A 234 -12.16 -16.48 -0.33
CA VAL A 234 -11.47 -17.60 0.29
C VAL A 234 -12.39 -18.20 1.35
N THR A 235 -12.76 -19.46 1.15
CA THR A 235 -13.63 -20.20 2.06
C THR A 235 -12.94 -21.47 2.54
N ALA A 236 -13.36 -21.98 3.69
CA ALA A 236 -12.90 -23.25 4.19
C ALA A 236 -14.05 -24.04 4.83
N THR A 237 -13.98 -25.36 4.76
CA THR A 237 -14.71 -26.25 5.67
C THR A 237 -13.72 -26.78 6.70
N ALA A 238 -14.15 -26.83 7.96
CA ALA A 238 -13.34 -27.38 9.05
C ALA A 238 -14.13 -28.39 9.86
N THR A 239 -13.48 -29.51 10.24
CA THR A 239 -14.05 -30.57 11.05
C THR A 239 -13.10 -30.85 12.21
N ILE A 240 -13.63 -30.87 13.43
CA ILE A 240 -12.88 -31.21 14.66
C ILE A 240 -13.50 -32.46 15.28
N GLY A 241 -12.75 -33.55 15.39
CA GLY A 241 -13.25 -34.80 15.94
C GLY A 241 -14.49 -35.34 15.20
N GLY A 242 -14.58 -35.13 13.90
CA GLY A 242 -15.71 -35.55 13.05
C GLY A 242 -16.91 -34.61 13.09
N LEU A 243 -16.85 -33.49 13.83
CA LEU A 243 -17.93 -32.51 13.90
C LEU A 243 -17.60 -31.28 13.04
N PRO A 244 -18.47 -30.87 12.11
CA PRO A 244 -18.27 -29.68 11.29
C PRO A 244 -18.37 -28.41 12.15
N ILE A 245 -17.45 -27.47 11.91
CA ILE A 245 -17.40 -26.15 12.57
C ILE A 245 -17.68 -25.08 11.51
N PRO A 246 -18.61 -24.12 11.78
CA PRO A 246 -18.82 -22.97 10.93
C PRO A 246 -17.53 -22.14 10.79
N VAL A 247 -17.16 -21.77 9.56
CA VAL A 247 -15.96 -20.98 9.27
C VAL A 247 -16.34 -19.67 8.58
N ASP A 248 -15.99 -18.54 9.18
CA ASP A 248 -16.15 -17.23 8.56
C ASP A 248 -15.13 -17.08 7.40
N PRO A 249 -15.61 -16.70 6.20
CA PRO A 249 -14.77 -16.64 5.01
C PRO A 249 -13.86 -15.41 5.01
N ALA A 250 -12.87 -15.40 4.13
CA ALA A 250 -11.98 -14.29 3.83
C ALA A 250 -12.02 -13.93 2.35
N TRP A 251 -11.21 -12.96 1.96
CA TRP A 251 -11.02 -12.53 0.59
C TRP A 251 -9.54 -12.49 0.24
N VAL A 252 -9.18 -12.78 -1.00
CA VAL A 252 -7.83 -12.55 -1.52
C VAL A 252 -7.87 -11.50 -2.62
N VAL A 253 -6.90 -10.58 -2.59
CA VAL A 253 -6.65 -9.61 -3.65
C VAL A 253 -5.25 -9.82 -4.19
N VAL A 254 -5.11 -9.96 -5.50
CA VAL A 254 -3.82 -9.95 -6.20
C VAL A 254 -3.54 -8.52 -6.65
N ALA A 255 -2.47 -7.96 -6.16
CA ALA A 255 -2.07 -6.57 -6.41
C ALA A 255 -0.81 -6.50 -7.31
N PRO A 256 -0.50 -5.32 -7.88
CA PRO A 256 0.80 -5.04 -8.43
C PRO A 256 1.94 -5.26 -7.43
N PRO A 257 3.20 -5.35 -7.90
CA PRO A 257 4.34 -5.50 -7.03
C PRO A 257 4.49 -4.33 -6.03
N ASN A 258 5.05 -4.61 -4.87
CA ASN A 258 5.51 -3.60 -3.92
C ASN A 258 7.03 -3.41 -4.12
N TYR A 259 7.44 -2.23 -4.57
CA TYR A 259 8.85 -1.93 -4.79
C TYR A 259 9.53 -1.25 -3.60
N ALA A 260 8.80 -1.03 -2.50
CA ALA A 260 9.33 -0.59 -1.22
C ALA A 260 8.68 -1.40 -0.07
N PRO A 261 8.95 -2.72 0.02
CA PRO A 261 8.23 -3.63 0.90
C PRO A 261 8.39 -3.29 2.39
N ASP A 262 9.47 -2.62 2.77
CA ASP A 262 9.76 -2.22 4.16
C ASP A 262 9.19 -0.82 4.51
N VAL A 263 8.46 -0.17 3.59
CA VAL A 263 7.85 1.15 3.82
C VAL A 263 6.33 1.04 3.90
N ILE A 264 5.77 1.43 5.04
CA ILE A 264 4.32 1.52 5.24
C ILE A 264 3.83 2.87 4.73
N GLY A 265 2.71 2.90 4.01
CA GLY A 265 2.09 4.12 3.50
C GLY A 265 1.69 5.11 4.61
N VAL A 266 1.67 6.40 4.32
CA VAL A 266 1.27 7.43 5.30
C VAL A 266 -0.12 7.16 5.85
N ARG A 267 -1.06 6.75 4.97
CA ARG A 267 -2.37 6.24 5.34
C ARG A 267 -2.56 4.86 4.74
N THR A 268 -2.91 3.89 5.58
CA THR A 268 -3.04 2.48 5.18
C THR A 268 -4.50 2.09 4.96
N MET A 269 -4.71 0.98 4.28
CA MET A 269 -6.06 0.42 4.13
C MET A 269 -6.65 -0.01 5.49
N HIS A 270 -5.80 -0.41 6.45
CA HIS A 270 -6.25 -0.65 7.82
C HIS A 270 -6.78 0.62 8.47
N ASP A 271 -6.08 1.76 8.33
CA ASP A 271 -6.53 3.04 8.88
C ASP A 271 -7.88 3.47 8.27
N LEU A 272 -8.04 3.29 6.95
CA LEU A 272 -9.29 3.60 6.24
C LEU A 272 -10.44 2.71 6.75
N MET A 273 -10.24 1.40 6.78
CA MET A 273 -11.28 0.47 7.22
C MET A 273 -11.65 0.68 8.70
N LEU A 274 -10.66 0.91 9.56
CA LEU A 274 -10.91 1.23 10.97
C LEU A 274 -11.82 2.46 11.10
N ASP A 275 -11.52 3.53 10.34
CA ASP A 275 -12.36 4.72 10.33
C ASP A 275 -13.79 4.42 9.87
N VAL A 276 -13.96 3.66 8.80
CA VAL A 276 -15.28 3.21 8.31
C VAL A 276 -16.06 2.48 9.40
N PHE A 277 -15.41 1.60 10.16
CA PHE A 277 -16.09 0.84 11.21
C PHE A 277 -16.40 1.67 12.45
N VAL A 278 -15.52 2.60 12.82
CA VAL A 278 -15.78 3.53 13.92
C VAL A 278 -16.91 4.49 13.56
N GLN A 279 -16.86 5.10 12.36
CA GLN A 279 -17.89 6.05 11.90
C GLN A 279 -19.25 5.38 11.71
N SER A 280 -19.30 4.12 11.28
CA SER A 280 -20.54 3.36 11.13
C SER A 280 -21.04 2.72 12.43
N GLY A 281 -20.34 2.90 13.56
CA GLY A 281 -20.72 2.31 14.85
C GLY A 281 -20.51 0.79 14.95
N ARG A 282 -19.80 0.17 14.00
CA ARG A 282 -19.49 -1.27 14.03
C ARG A 282 -18.32 -1.61 14.95
N LEU A 283 -17.45 -0.65 15.19
CA LEU A 283 -16.40 -0.70 16.22
C LEU A 283 -16.50 0.53 17.11
N PRO A 284 -16.23 0.41 18.40
CA PRO A 284 -16.13 1.58 19.26
C PRO A 284 -14.84 2.37 18.92
N PHE A 285 -14.89 3.68 19.13
CA PHE A 285 -13.66 4.46 19.21
C PHE A 285 -12.83 3.97 20.40
N PRO A 286 -11.48 3.87 20.30
CA PRO A 286 -10.64 3.38 21.40
C PRO A 286 -10.94 4.11 22.72
N SER A 287 -11.16 3.35 23.78
CA SER A 287 -11.40 3.90 25.12
C SER A 287 -10.20 4.65 25.69
N GLU A 288 -9.01 4.25 25.26
CA GLU A 288 -7.73 4.87 25.57
C GLU A 288 -6.87 4.92 24.29
N VAL A 289 -6.37 6.11 23.97
CA VAL A 289 -5.43 6.33 22.87
C VAL A 289 -4.02 6.06 23.37
N SER A 290 -3.30 5.17 22.74
CA SER A 290 -1.91 4.84 23.04
C SER A 290 -0.98 5.68 22.15
N PHE A 291 0.08 6.24 22.72
CA PHE A 291 1.08 6.92 21.90
C PHE A 291 1.76 5.92 20.93
N THR A 292 2.21 4.80 21.45
CA THR A 292 2.96 3.79 20.69
C THR A 292 2.12 3.16 19.59
N ARG A 293 0.85 2.81 19.86
CA ARG A 293 -0.01 2.09 18.92
C ARG A 293 -0.75 3.00 17.94
N ASP A 294 -1.22 4.17 18.41
CA ASP A 294 -2.22 4.97 17.68
C ASP A 294 -1.64 6.30 17.15
N ILE A 295 -0.64 6.89 17.83
CA ILE A 295 -0.06 8.19 17.45
C ILE A 295 1.27 8.04 16.74
N TYR A 296 2.22 7.35 17.34
CA TYR A 296 3.58 7.25 16.81
C TYR A 296 3.66 6.68 15.38
N PRO A 297 2.86 5.68 14.99
CA PRO A 297 2.87 5.20 13.61
C PRO A 297 2.53 6.28 12.57
N ILE A 298 1.61 7.21 12.89
CA ILE A 298 1.26 8.33 11.99
C ILE A 298 2.48 9.23 11.75
N LEU A 299 3.23 9.52 12.81
CA LEU A 299 4.42 10.38 12.76
C LEU A 299 5.60 9.67 12.08
N ARG A 300 5.89 8.45 12.50
CA ARG A 300 7.00 7.63 12.00
C ARG A 300 6.94 7.42 10.49
N ARG A 301 5.74 7.13 9.96
CA ARG A 301 5.53 6.91 8.52
C ARG A 301 5.99 8.10 7.67
N LEU A 302 5.91 9.34 8.17
CA LEU A 302 6.46 10.51 7.47
C LEU A 302 7.98 10.41 7.34
N SER A 303 8.67 10.05 8.41
CA SER A 303 10.13 9.87 8.38
C SER A 303 10.56 8.66 7.55
N ASP A 304 9.81 7.57 7.58
CA ASP A 304 10.10 6.38 6.77
C ASP A 304 9.97 6.64 5.26
N HIS A 305 9.13 7.61 4.85
CA HIS A 305 9.03 8.02 3.45
C HIS A 305 10.29 8.71 2.88
N GLN A 306 11.26 9.06 3.72
CA GLN A 306 12.55 9.62 3.28
C GLN A 306 13.27 8.73 2.26
N TRP A 307 13.00 7.43 2.30
CA TRP A 307 13.66 6.43 1.46
C TRP A 307 13.05 6.28 0.07
N VAL A 308 11.86 6.82 -0.11
CA VAL A 308 11.08 6.68 -1.35
C VAL A 308 10.66 8.01 -1.97
N ASN A 309 10.95 9.13 -1.29
CA ASN A 309 10.67 10.47 -1.80
C ASN A 309 11.64 11.51 -1.22
N GLN A 310 12.24 12.33 -2.07
CA GLN A 310 13.24 13.33 -1.68
C GLN A 310 12.67 14.44 -0.80
N GLY A 311 11.43 14.90 -1.04
CA GLY A 311 10.79 15.92 -0.20
C GLY A 311 10.61 15.47 1.24
N PHE A 312 10.20 14.22 1.44
CA PHE A 312 10.14 13.61 2.77
C PHE A 312 11.54 13.46 3.40
N SER A 313 12.56 13.11 2.61
CA SER A 313 13.93 13.03 3.11
C SER A 313 14.42 14.37 3.68
N VAL A 314 14.12 15.47 3.01
CA VAL A 314 14.51 16.81 3.45
C VAL A 314 13.77 17.24 4.70
N GLN A 315 12.46 16.97 4.77
CA GLN A 315 11.62 17.44 5.86
C GLN A 315 11.71 16.56 7.11
N TYR A 316 11.75 15.24 6.94
CA TYR A 316 11.58 14.25 8.01
C TYR A 316 12.77 13.29 8.18
N GLY A 317 13.82 13.44 7.37
CA GLY A 317 15.05 12.68 7.48
C GLY A 317 15.95 13.15 8.62
N PRO A 318 17.14 12.51 8.82
CA PRO A 318 18.03 12.80 9.95
C PRO A 318 18.49 14.25 10.05
N GLN A 319 18.58 14.93 8.91
CA GLN A 319 18.98 16.35 8.85
C GLN A 319 17.78 17.28 8.72
N GLY A 320 16.57 16.74 8.71
CA GLY A 320 15.32 17.49 8.57
C GLY A 320 14.83 18.09 9.88
N PRO A 321 13.96 19.12 9.80
CA PRO A 321 13.44 19.80 10.99
C PRO A 321 12.50 18.94 11.84
N GLN A 322 11.91 17.87 11.30
CA GLN A 322 10.98 16.98 12.00
C GLN A 322 11.35 15.51 11.79
N ASN A 323 12.46 15.10 12.37
CA ASN A 323 12.84 13.69 12.34
C ASN A 323 12.09 12.90 13.43
N PHE A 324 11.02 12.20 13.06
CA PHE A 324 10.25 11.36 13.98
C PHE A 324 10.92 10.00 14.29
N LEU A 325 12.18 9.80 13.90
CA LEU A 325 13.02 8.68 14.31
C LEU A 325 14.05 9.13 15.38
N ASP A 326 14.14 10.44 15.66
CA ASP A 326 15.00 10.97 16.72
C ASP A 326 14.38 10.68 18.10
N ALA A 327 15.08 9.87 18.90
CA ALA A 327 14.55 9.36 20.16
C ALA A 327 14.25 10.48 21.19
N GLU A 328 15.05 11.55 21.22
CA GLU A 328 14.83 12.67 22.15
C GLU A 328 13.63 13.50 21.72
N TYR A 329 13.46 13.71 20.42
CA TYR A 329 12.30 14.42 19.88
C TYR A 329 11.01 13.62 20.12
N VAL A 330 11.03 12.32 19.86
CA VAL A 330 9.88 11.43 20.10
C VAL A 330 9.56 11.33 21.58
N ALA A 331 10.54 11.27 22.49
CA ALA A 331 10.30 11.26 23.93
C ALA A 331 9.51 12.48 24.41
N ARG A 332 9.78 13.66 23.85
CA ARG A 332 9.03 14.88 24.15
C ARG A 332 7.59 14.80 23.63
N LEU A 333 7.39 14.25 22.44
CA LEU A 333 6.06 14.05 21.84
C LEU A 333 5.25 12.97 22.58
N ALA A 334 5.90 11.94 23.09
CA ALA A 334 5.31 10.85 23.84
C ALA A 334 4.92 11.22 25.29
N SER A 335 5.41 12.36 25.78
CA SER A 335 5.10 12.83 27.14
C SER A 335 3.72 13.48 27.21
N ALA A 336 2.88 13.04 28.15
CA ALA A 336 1.59 13.67 28.44
C ALA A 336 1.71 14.98 29.23
N SER A 337 2.95 15.39 29.64
CA SER A 337 3.19 16.63 30.37
C SER A 337 2.64 17.84 29.59
N ASN A 338 2.06 18.79 30.35
CA ASN A 338 1.58 20.05 29.78
C ASN A 338 2.72 20.92 29.21
N GLU A 339 3.95 20.70 29.67
CA GLU A 339 5.16 21.34 29.14
C GLU A 339 5.31 21.17 27.63
N TYR A 340 4.98 19.98 27.11
CA TYR A 340 5.08 19.66 25.68
C TYR A 340 3.76 19.82 24.91
N ARG A 341 2.72 20.38 25.53
CA ARG A 341 1.42 20.55 24.87
C ARG A 341 1.51 21.39 23.60
N GLU A 342 2.26 22.49 23.64
CA GLU A 342 2.44 23.35 22.47
C GLU A 342 3.23 22.67 21.36
N LEU A 343 4.22 21.86 21.69
CA LEU A 343 4.95 21.06 20.71
C LEU A 343 4.02 20.07 20.01
N ARG A 344 3.21 19.33 20.79
CA ARG A 344 2.21 18.41 20.24
C ARG A 344 1.19 19.14 19.35
N ARG A 345 0.73 20.32 19.79
CA ARG A 345 -0.20 21.15 19.03
C ARG A 345 0.39 21.62 17.71
N GLN A 346 1.64 22.07 17.69
CA GLN A 346 2.33 22.46 16.46
C GLN A 346 2.40 21.32 15.46
N VAL A 347 2.80 20.12 15.90
CA VAL A 347 2.85 18.94 15.03
C VAL A 347 1.46 18.55 14.54
N CYS A 348 0.45 18.54 15.40
CA CYS A 348 -0.93 18.25 15.01
C CYS A 348 -1.47 19.23 13.95
N ASN A 349 -1.19 20.53 14.12
CA ASN A 349 -1.66 21.58 13.20
C ASN A 349 -0.99 21.52 11.82
N MET A 350 0.09 20.77 11.66
CA MET A 350 0.72 20.57 10.36
C MET A 350 0.01 19.51 9.50
N PHE A 351 -0.84 18.67 10.13
CA PHE A 351 -1.61 17.71 9.38
C PHE A 351 -2.84 18.34 8.75
N ARG A 352 -3.17 17.88 7.54
CA ARG A 352 -4.41 18.26 6.87
C ARG A 352 -5.60 17.77 7.69
N ASP A 353 -6.47 18.71 8.02
CA ASP A 353 -7.76 18.42 8.63
C ASP A 353 -8.73 17.97 7.54
N PHE A 354 -9.37 16.81 7.73
CA PHE A 354 -10.27 16.25 6.75
C PHE A 354 -11.51 17.14 6.49
N ASP A 355 -11.92 17.90 7.50
CA ASP A 355 -13.09 18.78 7.45
C ASP A 355 -12.75 20.24 7.12
N ARG A 356 -11.49 20.57 6.88
CA ARG A 356 -11.04 21.93 6.63
C ARG A 356 -10.20 22.03 5.37
N ASP A 357 -10.61 22.94 4.51
CA ASP A 357 -9.89 23.33 3.30
C ASP A 357 -9.15 24.65 3.43
N GLY A 358 -8.35 24.97 2.42
CA GLY A 358 -7.70 26.28 2.29
C GLY A 358 -6.65 26.58 3.36
N GLN A 359 -6.07 25.57 3.96
CA GLN A 359 -5.03 25.75 4.98
C GLN A 359 -3.70 26.19 4.36
N SER A 360 -3.06 27.16 5.00
CA SER A 360 -1.71 27.62 4.68
C SER A 360 -0.88 27.61 5.96
N PRO A 361 0.37 27.14 5.95
CA PRO A 361 1.14 26.57 4.85
C PRO A 361 0.60 25.22 4.38
N VAL A 362 1.19 24.66 3.31
CA VAL A 362 0.74 23.36 2.75
C VAL A 362 0.75 22.27 3.82
N PRO A 363 -0.44 21.70 4.15
CA PRO A 363 -0.53 20.71 5.22
C PRO A 363 0.06 19.36 4.82
N TRP A 364 0.45 18.58 5.82
CA TRP A 364 0.94 17.21 5.63
C TRP A 364 -0.23 16.22 5.45
N PRO A 365 0.03 15.08 4.82
CA PRO A 365 1.18 14.74 3.95
C PRO A 365 1.07 15.38 2.56
N TRP A 366 2.20 15.56 1.89
CA TRP A 366 2.27 16.11 0.53
C TRP A 366 2.08 15.00 -0.51
N LEU A 367 0.95 14.35 -0.45
CA LEU A 367 0.57 13.26 -1.35
C LEU A 367 -0.76 13.59 -2.00
N TYR A 368 -0.93 13.19 -3.24
CA TYR A 368 -2.20 13.31 -3.93
C TYR A 368 -3.25 12.41 -3.30
N GLY A 369 -4.47 12.92 -3.21
CA GLY A 369 -5.67 12.20 -2.80
C GLY A 369 -6.61 11.93 -3.96
N ASP A 370 -7.80 11.44 -3.63
CA ASP A 370 -8.80 10.94 -4.60
C ASP A 370 -9.32 11.96 -5.59
N ALA A 371 -9.27 13.25 -5.25
CA ALA A 371 -9.85 14.33 -6.07
C ALA A 371 -8.79 15.17 -6.78
N MET A 372 -7.61 14.61 -7.04
CA MET A 372 -6.45 15.37 -7.50
C MET A 372 -6.66 16.12 -8.82
N ASN A 373 -7.24 15.50 -9.83
CA ASN A 373 -7.23 15.99 -11.22
C ASN A 373 -8.55 16.55 -11.72
N ILE A 374 -9.53 16.56 -10.89
CA ILE A 374 -10.79 17.14 -11.28
C ILE A 374 -10.66 18.62 -11.08
N PRO A 375 -11.40 19.47 -11.88
CA PRO A 375 -11.35 20.88 -11.64
C PRO A 375 -11.41 20.99 -10.14
N PRO A 376 -10.39 21.58 -9.55
CA PRO A 376 -9.97 21.20 -8.23
C PRO A 376 -11.13 21.39 -7.32
N ALA A 377 -11.60 20.29 -6.82
CA ALA A 377 -12.43 20.31 -5.68
C ALA A 377 -11.62 21.04 -4.61
N ASP A 378 -12.08 22.20 -4.20
CA ASP A 378 -11.59 22.86 -3.00
C ASP A 378 -11.93 21.97 -1.80
N THR A 379 -11.33 20.79 -1.74
CA THR A 379 -11.59 19.82 -0.70
C THR A 379 -10.30 19.16 -0.21
N PRO A 380 -10.23 18.71 1.05
CA PRO A 380 -9.11 17.96 1.58
C PRO A 380 -8.77 16.72 0.74
N ARG A 381 -9.73 16.22 -0.03
CA ARG A 381 -9.59 15.01 -0.86
C ARG A 381 -8.70 15.17 -2.08
N GLN A 382 -8.34 16.40 -2.44
CA GLN A 382 -7.29 16.64 -3.44
C GLN A 382 -5.95 16.05 -3.01
N HIS A 383 -5.74 15.95 -1.70
CA HIS A 383 -4.54 15.38 -1.11
C HIS A 383 -4.94 14.36 -0.05
N VAL A 384 -4.04 13.43 0.23
CA VAL A 384 -4.23 12.48 1.33
C VAL A 384 -4.35 13.27 2.64
N ALA A 385 -5.42 13.00 3.38
CA ALA A 385 -5.68 13.56 4.70
C ALA A 385 -5.75 12.43 5.73
N LEU A 386 -5.50 12.75 7.00
CA LEU A 386 -5.79 11.81 8.07
C LEU A 386 -7.30 11.57 8.15
N SER A 387 -7.70 10.36 8.54
CA SER A 387 -9.10 10.07 8.77
C SER A 387 -9.66 10.84 9.98
N PRO A 388 -10.98 11.08 10.06
CA PRO A 388 -11.62 11.65 11.24
C PRO A 388 -11.25 10.93 12.53
N THR A 389 -11.15 9.60 12.51
CA THR A 389 -10.72 8.79 13.65
C THR A 389 -9.27 9.09 14.05
N GLN A 390 -8.32 9.13 13.10
CA GLN A 390 -6.93 9.46 13.37
C GLN A 390 -6.79 10.91 13.88
N TYR A 391 -7.49 11.85 13.28
CA TYR A 391 -7.44 13.25 13.70
C TYR A 391 -7.98 13.43 15.12
N ARG A 392 -9.06 12.74 15.49
CA ARG A 392 -9.58 12.70 16.87
C ARG A 392 -8.56 12.13 17.86
N MET A 393 -7.81 11.09 17.48
CA MET A 393 -6.72 10.55 18.29
C MET A 393 -5.64 11.60 18.51
N LEU A 394 -5.22 12.33 17.47
CA LEU A 394 -4.25 13.41 17.57
C LEU A 394 -4.74 14.56 18.45
N GLN A 395 -6.03 14.91 18.42
CA GLN A 395 -6.59 15.95 19.31
C GLN A 395 -6.51 15.52 20.78
N LEU A 396 -6.81 14.27 21.10
CA LEU A 396 -6.65 13.72 22.45
C LEU A 396 -5.18 13.72 22.88
N TRP A 397 -4.27 13.40 21.97
CA TRP A 397 -2.84 13.48 22.20
C TRP A 397 -2.37 14.92 22.50
N VAL A 398 -2.82 15.91 21.75
CA VAL A 398 -2.54 17.33 22.04
C VAL A 398 -2.98 17.70 23.45
N ASP A 399 -4.15 17.26 23.86
CA ASP A 399 -4.72 17.55 25.18
C ASP A 399 -4.08 16.75 26.34
N GLY A 400 -3.13 15.85 26.06
CA GLY A 400 -2.52 14.99 27.06
C GLY A 400 -3.42 13.86 27.56
N LYS A 401 -4.49 13.54 26.82
CA LYS A 401 -5.46 12.48 27.12
C LYS A 401 -5.12 11.20 26.36
N PHE A 402 -3.97 10.63 26.65
CA PHE A 402 -3.46 9.42 26.02
C PHE A 402 -2.54 8.65 26.96
N ALA A 403 -2.33 7.37 26.71
CA ALA A 403 -1.32 6.57 27.39
C ALA A 403 0.07 6.95 26.85
N ALA A 404 0.93 7.45 27.73
CA ALA A 404 2.33 7.79 27.44
C ALA A 404 3.20 6.53 27.57
N ASP A 405 2.96 5.56 26.69
CA ASP A 405 3.46 4.20 26.76
C ASP A 405 4.65 3.92 25.82
N TRP A 406 5.27 4.97 25.30
CA TRP A 406 6.41 4.83 24.41
C TRP A 406 7.68 4.42 25.17
N ASP A 407 8.27 3.32 24.72
CA ASP A 407 9.56 2.84 25.18
C ASP A 407 10.52 2.70 23.98
N PRO A 408 11.59 3.49 23.90
CA PRO A 408 12.56 3.40 22.81
C PRO A 408 13.33 2.08 22.78
N ALA A 409 13.30 1.31 23.87
CA ALA A 409 13.93 -0.01 23.96
C ALA A 409 12.97 -1.17 23.63
N ALA A 410 11.68 -0.87 23.42
CA ALA A 410 10.71 -1.90 23.06
C ALA A 410 11.04 -2.48 21.68
N VAL A 411 11.03 -3.79 21.59
CA VAL A 411 11.19 -4.51 20.33
C VAL A 411 9.85 -5.12 19.96
N PRO A 412 9.21 -4.65 18.89
CA PRO A 412 7.95 -5.22 18.43
C PRO A 412 8.14 -6.67 17.98
N PRO A 413 7.07 -7.48 17.93
CA PRO A 413 7.15 -8.83 17.41
C PRO A 413 7.54 -8.79 15.92
N GLY A 414 8.66 -9.44 15.60
CA GLY A 414 9.17 -9.55 14.22
C GLY A 414 8.56 -10.73 13.44
N THR A 415 7.86 -11.64 14.13
CA THR A 415 7.17 -12.80 13.55
C THR A 415 5.88 -13.09 14.30
N LEU A 416 4.91 -13.75 13.65
CA LEU A 416 3.63 -14.11 14.24
C LEU A 416 3.77 -15.01 15.48
N ALA A 417 4.79 -15.87 15.52
CA ALA A 417 5.07 -16.74 16.67
C ALA A 417 5.42 -15.97 17.96
N GLN A 418 5.78 -14.70 17.86
CA GLN A 418 6.05 -13.82 19.01
C GLN A 418 4.80 -13.09 19.51
N VAL A 419 3.70 -13.20 18.80
CA VAL A 419 2.40 -12.60 19.14
C VAL A 419 1.57 -13.59 19.96
N ASP A 420 0.93 -13.15 21.03
CA ASP A 420 0.05 -14.00 21.82
C ASP A 420 -1.09 -14.53 20.95
N LEU A 421 -1.45 -15.81 21.14
CA LEU A 421 -2.46 -16.51 20.34
C LEU A 421 -3.77 -15.72 20.21
N ALA A 422 -4.21 -15.08 21.27
CA ALA A 422 -5.44 -14.29 21.30
C ALA A 422 -5.40 -13.06 20.38
N GLU A 423 -4.21 -12.54 20.10
CA GLU A 423 -3.98 -11.34 19.32
C GLU A 423 -3.59 -11.63 17.86
N GLN A 424 -3.18 -12.88 17.56
CA GLN A 424 -2.73 -13.26 16.22
C GLN A 424 -3.73 -12.96 15.11
N PRO A 425 -5.06 -13.23 15.27
CA PRO A 425 -6.04 -12.90 14.23
C PRO A 425 -6.07 -11.42 13.87
N ALA A 426 -6.08 -10.56 14.89
CA ALA A 426 -6.08 -9.10 14.69
C ALA A 426 -4.75 -8.61 14.12
N MET A 427 -3.63 -9.22 14.52
CA MET A 427 -2.31 -8.91 13.96
C MET A 427 -2.22 -9.25 12.48
N LEU A 428 -2.72 -10.42 12.05
CA LEU A 428 -2.78 -10.82 10.65
C LEU A 428 -3.65 -9.88 9.81
N ASP A 429 -4.85 -9.54 10.30
CA ASP A 429 -5.74 -8.59 9.62
C ASP A 429 -5.08 -7.22 9.46
N ARG A 430 -4.42 -6.74 10.50
CA ARG A 430 -3.72 -5.46 10.49
C ARG A 430 -2.49 -5.50 9.58
N ALA A 431 -1.64 -6.50 9.69
CA ALA A 431 -0.42 -6.62 8.91
C ALA A 431 -0.72 -6.64 7.40
N ALA A 432 -1.68 -7.46 6.95
CA ALA A 432 -2.07 -7.51 5.55
C ALA A 432 -2.51 -6.13 5.02
N LEU A 433 -3.23 -5.34 5.82
CA LEU A 433 -3.82 -4.07 5.41
C LEU A 433 -2.91 -2.85 5.68
N ASP A 434 -1.96 -2.92 6.64
CA ASP A 434 -0.97 -1.84 6.86
C ASP A 434 0.01 -1.74 5.68
N PHE A 435 0.26 -2.85 4.96
CA PHE A 435 1.04 -2.84 3.72
C PHE A 435 0.19 -2.61 2.46
N CYS A 436 -1.05 -2.15 2.61
CA CYS A 436 -1.92 -1.65 1.54
C CYS A 436 -2.13 -0.15 1.69
N LEU A 437 -2.21 0.55 0.57
CA LEU A 437 -2.44 1.98 0.56
C LEU A 437 -3.94 2.30 0.59
N ALA A 438 -4.29 3.39 1.26
CA ALA A 438 -5.63 3.97 1.23
C ALA A 438 -5.63 5.30 0.48
N ASP A 439 -6.80 5.66 -0.07
CA ASP A 439 -7.05 6.93 -0.77
C ASP A 439 -6.01 7.24 -1.85
N ALA A 440 -5.54 6.19 -2.51
CA ALA A 440 -4.64 6.34 -3.64
C ALA A 440 -5.41 6.90 -4.84
N PHE A 441 -4.90 7.98 -5.40
CA PHE A 441 -5.48 8.60 -6.58
C PHE A 441 -5.48 7.68 -7.78
N HIS A 442 -4.35 7.03 -8.03
CA HIS A 442 -4.19 6.12 -9.15
C HIS A 442 -4.78 4.73 -8.85
N PRO A 443 -5.38 4.07 -9.84
CA PRO A 443 -6.04 2.79 -9.65
C PRO A 443 -5.10 1.58 -9.76
N GLY A 444 -3.81 1.75 -9.53
CA GLY A 444 -2.79 0.69 -9.66
C GLY A 444 -2.38 0.03 -8.36
N CYS A 445 -3.01 0.40 -7.22
CA CYS A 445 -2.73 -0.16 -5.91
C CYS A 445 -3.48 -1.48 -5.65
N GLU A 446 -3.76 -1.78 -4.40
CA GLU A 446 -4.39 -3.04 -4.00
C GLU A 446 -5.91 -2.98 -4.12
N MET A 447 -6.51 -1.99 -3.47
CA MET A 447 -7.94 -1.75 -3.40
C MET A 447 -8.18 -0.25 -3.49
N THR A 448 -9.34 0.14 -4.04
CA THR A 448 -9.62 1.54 -4.33
C THR A 448 -10.79 2.07 -3.49
N TRP A 449 -11.31 3.23 -3.85
CA TRP A 449 -12.34 3.98 -3.15
C TRP A 449 -13.59 3.19 -2.67
N PRO A 450 -14.06 2.08 -3.29
CA PRO A 450 -15.20 1.34 -2.76
C PRO A 450 -15.00 0.86 -1.31
N MET A 451 -13.73 0.66 -0.91
CA MET A 451 -13.42 0.13 0.42
C MET A 451 -13.77 1.09 1.57
N ARG A 452 -14.05 2.36 1.30
CA ARG A 452 -14.53 3.33 2.30
C ARG A 452 -16.03 3.24 2.61
N HIS A 453 -16.74 2.27 2.02
CA HIS A 453 -18.16 2.07 2.24
C HIS A 453 -18.45 0.89 3.17
N ALA A 454 -19.17 1.15 4.27
CA ALA A 454 -19.52 0.12 5.26
C ALA A 454 -20.34 -1.04 4.68
N SER A 455 -21.07 -0.81 3.58
CA SER A 455 -21.84 -1.84 2.88
C SER A 455 -20.99 -2.92 2.21
N MET A 456 -19.71 -2.63 1.93
CA MET A 456 -18.75 -3.60 1.39
C MET A 456 -18.39 -4.74 2.37
N TYR A 457 -18.75 -4.60 3.65
CA TYR A 457 -18.29 -5.51 4.69
C TYR A 457 -19.43 -6.23 5.39
N MET A 458 -19.23 -7.51 5.65
CA MET A 458 -20.14 -8.30 6.50
C MET A 458 -19.84 -8.11 7.99
N SER A 459 -18.59 -7.93 8.34
CA SER A 459 -18.09 -7.62 9.70
C SER A 459 -16.79 -6.81 9.57
N PRO A 460 -16.23 -6.25 10.66
CA PRO A 460 -14.97 -5.53 10.60
C PRO A 460 -13.88 -6.29 9.83
N PHE A 461 -13.23 -5.60 8.89
CA PHE A 461 -12.17 -6.07 7.99
C PHE A 461 -12.54 -7.19 7.01
N ARG A 462 -13.77 -7.71 7.05
CA ARG A 462 -14.21 -8.88 6.28
C ARG A 462 -15.18 -8.47 5.18
N ILE A 463 -14.76 -8.63 3.92
CA ILE A 463 -15.54 -8.28 2.73
C ILE A 463 -16.81 -9.13 2.68
N ARG A 464 -17.93 -8.50 2.30
CA ARG A 464 -19.21 -9.15 2.16
C ARG A 464 -19.29 -9.93 0.85
N HIS A 465 -19.41 -11.24 0.95
CA HIS A 465 -19.66 -12.10 -0.20
C HIS A 465 -21.11 -11.94 -0.70
N ARG A 466 -21.29 -11.96 -2.01
CA ARG A 466 -22.62 -12.12 -2.62
C ARG A 466 -23.10 -13.54 -2.39
N ARG A 467 -24.28 -13.66 -1.80
CA ARG A 467 -24.86 -14.96 -1.48
C ARG A 467 -25.66 -15.51 -2.65
N PRO A 468 -25.78 -16.85 -2.82
CA PRO A 468 -26.55 -17.44 -3.92
C PRO A 468 -28.00 -16.95 -4.00
N GLU A 469 -28.65 -16.72 -2.86
CA GLU A 469 -30.02 -16.21 -2.80
C GLU A 469 -30.17 -14.74 -3.22
N GLU A 470 -29.08 -13.97 -3.28
CA GLU A 470 -29.08 -12.59 -3.79
C GLU A 470 -29.07 -12.55 -5.33
N GLY A 471 -28.87 -13.71 -5.97
CA GLY A 471 -28.80 -13.82 -7.41
C GLY A 471 -27.52 -13.20 -8.01
N PRO A 472 -27.40 -13.15 -9.35
CA PRO A 472 -26.28 -12.52 -10.02
C PRO A 472 -26.25 -11.01 -9.77
N GLU A 473 -25.07 -10.40 -9.93
CA GLU A 473 -24.97 -8.95 -9.89
C GLU A 473 -25.86 -8.31 -10.97
N PRO A 474 -26.59 -7.22 -10.66
CA PRO A 474 -27.39 -6.53 -11.63
C PRO A 474 -26.58 -6.00 -12.84
N ASP A 475 -27.21 -5.92 -13.99
CA ASP A 475 -26.67 -5.16 -15.12
C ASP A 475 -26.95 -3.68 -14.89
N TYR A 476 -25.89 -2.88 -14.81
CA TYR A 476 -25.97 -1.43 -14.59
C TYR A 476 -26.05 -0.63 -15.90
N GLY A 477 -26.13 -1.30 -17.05
CA GLY A 477 -26.20 -0.66 -18.36
C GLY A 477 -24.86 -0.23 -18.93
N THR A 478 -24.89 0.70 -19.88
CA THR A 478 -23.67 1.16 -20.59
C THR A 478 -22.90 2.23 -19.84
N GLN A 479 -23.54 2.86 -18.86
CA GLN A 479 -22.95 3.93 -18.04
C GLN A 479 -23.20 3.65 -16.56
N LEU A 480 -22.20 3.92 -15.74
CA LEU A 480 -22.30 3.85 -14.29
C LEU A 480 -22.29 5.26 -13.71
N THR A 481 -23.34 5.62 -13.00
CA THR A 481 -23.48 6.94 -12.36
C THR A 481 -23.19 6.87 -10.86
N PRO A 482 -22.86 7.99 -10.22
CA PRO A 482 -22.75 8.08 -8.75
C PRO A 482 -24.01 7.57 -8.02
N GLN A 483 -25.19 7.83 -8.59
CA GLN A 483 -26.47 7.38 -8.03
C GLN A 483 -26.58 5.84 -8.10
N THR A 484 -26.24 5.25 -9.25
CA THR A 484 -26.26 3.78 -9.43
C THR A 484 -25.27 3.10 -8.49
N VAL A 485 -24.09 3.69 -8.33
CA VAL A 485 -23.06 3.19 -7.40
C VAL A 485 -23.57 3.11 -5.97
N LYS A 486 -24.30 4.13 -5.52
CA LYS A 486 -24.81 4.26 -4.13
C LYS A 486 -26.14 3.52 -3.88
N GLN A 487 -26.69 2.85 -4.89
CA GLN A 487 -27.93 2.10 -4.71
C GLN A 487 -27.78 0.94 -3.72
N MET A 488 -28.83 0.74 -2.92
CA MET A 488 -28.90 -0.42 -2.03
C MET A 488 -28.87 -1.71 -2.87
N ASN A 489 -28.07 -2.69 -2.44
CA ASN A 489 -27.81 -3.94 -3.16
C ASN A 489 -27.07 -3.76 -4.53
N GLY A 490 -26.53 -2.56 -4.78
CA GLY A 490 -25.72 -2.25 -5.95
C GLY A 490 -24.27 -2.73 -5.82
N VAL A 491 -23.40 -2.07 -6.59
CA VAL A 491 -21.96 -2.43 -6.72
C VAL A 491 -21.18 -2.39 -5.40
N LEU A 492 -21.62 -1.60 -4.42
CA LEU A 492 -21.01 -1.45 -3.09
C LEU A 492 -21.64 -2.38 -2.04
N TYR A 493 -22.15 -3.53 -2.44
CA TYR A 493 -22.83 -4.45 -1.52
C TYR A 493 -22.17 -5.84 -1.54
N GLY A 494 -22.87 -6.88 -1.95
CA GLY A 494 -22.31 -8.24 -2.03
C GLY A 494 -21.26 -8.37 -3.16
N GLN A 495 -20.08 -8.85 -2.85
CA GLN A 495 -18.98 -8.98 -3.80
C GLN A 495 -18.88 -10.40 -4.37
N SER A 496 -18.50 -10.50 -5.63
CA SER A 496 -18.24 -11.72 -6.38
C SER A 496 -16.78 -11.79 -6.85
N PRO A 497 -16.26 -12.91 -7.35
CA PRO A 497 -14.90 -12.97 -7.88
C PRO A 497 -14.64 -11.88 -8.93
N GLY A 498 -13.54 -11.15 -8.77
CA GLY A 498 -13.10 -10.08 -9.68
C GLY A 498 -13.78 -8.73 -9.48
N THR A 499 -14.59 -8.53 -8.43
CA THR A 499 -15.34 -7.28 -8.26
C THR A 499 -14.62 -6.23 -7.40
N ILE A 500 -13.56 -6.60 -6.71
CA ILE A 500 -12.70 -5.64 -5.99
C ILE A 500 -11.64 -5.05 -6.94
N SER A 501 -10.95 -5.89 -7.69
CA SER A 501 -9.88 -5.45 -8.62
C SER A 501 -10.41 -4.77 -9.88
N ARG A 502 -11.68 -4.92 -10.25
CA ARG A 502 -12.25 -4.32 -11.48
C ARG A 502 -12.17 -2.79 -11.54
N TRP A 503 -12.07 -2.13 -10.39
CA TRP A 503 -11.92 -0.69 -10.27
C TRP A 503 -10.50 -0.18 -10.60
N MET A 504 -9.55 -1.09 -10.73
CA MET A 504 -8.14 -0.78 -11.01
C MET A 504 -7.90 -0.51 -12.50
N ALA A 505 -6.71 0.03 -12.80
CA ALA A 505 -6.22 0.20 -14.17
C ALA A 505 -6.09 -1.13 -14.91
N VAL A 506 -6.25 -1.08 -16.22
CA VAL A 506 -5.97 -2.20 -17.11
C VAL A 506 -5.12 -1.73 -18.31
N PRO A 507 -3.94 -2.32 -18.52
CA PRO A 507 -3.24 -3.17 -17.56
C PRO A 507 -2.63 -2.34 -16.41
N TRP A 508 -2.40 -2.94 -15.24
CA TRP A 508 -1.88 -2.25 -14.05
C TRP A 508 -0.51 -1.57 -14.27
N GLN A 509 0.31 -2.10 -15.18
CA GLN A 509 1.64 -1.59 -15.47
C GLN A 509 1.60 -0.15 -16.00
N THR A 510 0.57 0.20 -16.77
CA THR A 510 0.45 1.56 -17.32
C THR A 510 0.27 2.61 -16.22
N ASP A 511 -0.49 2.28 -15.19
CA ASP A 511 -0.65 3.13 -14.03
C ASP A 511 0.66 3.26 -13.23
N THR A 512 1.33 2.14 -12.95
CA THR A 512 2.62 2.16 -12.23
C THR A 512 3.67 3.02 -12.94
N ALA A 513 3.76 2.96 -14.26
CA ALA A 513 4.67 3.80 -15.03
C ALA A 513 4.28 5.30 -15.00
N SER A 514 3.04 5.61 -14.71
CA SER A 514 2.50 6.97 -14.63
C SER A 514 2.65 7.59 -13.23
N CYS A 515 3.01 6.81 -12.21
CA CYS A 515 3.18 7.26 -10.84
C CYS A 515 4.48 8.04 -10.62
N ARG A 516 4.65 9.10 -11.36
CA ARG A 516 5.78 10.03 -11.19
C ARG A 516 5.38 11.11 -10.19
N SER A 517 6.35 11.69 -9.51
CA SER A 517 6.13 12.76 -8.52
C SER A 517 5.75 14.11 -9.15
N GLY A 518 4.97 14.13 -10.21
CA GLY A 518 4.70 15.33 -11.00
C GLY A 518 5.92 15.83 -11.76
N TYR A 519 7.07 15.15 -11.64
CA TYR A 519 8.26 15.49 -12.40
C TYR A 519 8.14 14.93 -13.81
N TYR A 520 8.07 15.84 -14.76
CA TYR A 520 8.31 15.54 -16.15
C TYR A 520 9.65 16.18 -16.55
N ALA A 521 10.52 15.44 -17.26
CA ALA A 521 11.85 15.93 -17.60
C ALA A 521 11.83 17.27 -18.36
N GLY A 522 10.77 17.52 -19.14
CA GLY A 522 10.53 18.78 -19.84
C GLY A 522 10.29 20.00 -18.94
N TYR A 523 9.82 19.77 -17.70
CA TYR A 523 9.61 20.87 -16.74
C TYR A 523 10.85 21.20 -15.92
N GLY A 524 11.90 20.42 -16.08
CA GLY A 524 13.14 20.59 -15.36
C GLY A 524 13.07 20.09 -13.90
N PRO A 525 14.22 19.90 -13.29
CA PRO A 525 14.33 19.31 -11.96
C PRO A 525 13.80 20.19 -10.82
N ARG A 526 13.38 21.45 -11.07
CA ARG A 526 12.92 22.40 -10.04
C ARG A 526 11.63 21.99 -9.37
N TYR A 527 10.78 21.25 -10.09
CA TYR A 527 9.44 20.89 -9.62
C TYR A 527 9.39 19.58 -8.85
N ASP A 528 10.49 18.84 -8.85
CA ASP A 528 10.50 17.50 -8.35
C ASP A 528 10.19 17.45 -6.88
N PRO A 529 10.71 17.82 -5.87
CA PRO A 529 10.25 17.53 -4.50
C PRO A 529 9.02 18.33 -4.05
N TYR A 530 8.49 19.20 -4.88
CA TYR A 530 7.47 20.18 -4.51
C TYR A 530 6.08 19.81 -4.94
N VAL A 531 6.01 19.00 -5.98
CA VAL A 531 4.72 18.51 -6.44
C VAL A 531 4.31 17.36 -5.54
N PRO A 532 3.10 17.36 -4.98
CA PRO A 532 2.59 16.22 -4.27
C PRO A 532 2.77 14.94 -5.06
N THR A 533 3.12 13.86 -4.39
CA THR A 533 3.36 12.56 -5.02
C THR A 533 2.16 11.64 -4.87
N PHE A 534 2.15 10.52 -5.59
CA PHE A 534 1.07 9.54 -5.51
C PHE A 534 1.28 8.59 -4.31
N TRP A 535 1.87 7.43 -4.50
CA TRP A 535 2.07 6.43 -3.45
C TRP A 535 3.51 5.90 -3.39
N PRO A 536 4.46 6.72 -2.92
CA PRO A 536 5.87 6.36 -2.97
C PRO A 536 6.23 5.12 -2.15
N ALA A 537 5.41 4.74 -1.18
CA ALA A 537 5.58 3.51 -0.41
C ALA A 537 5.31 2.22 -1.21
N ARG A 538 4.87 2.31 -2.47
CA ARG A 538 4.69 1.15 -3.37
C ARG A 538 5.43 1.35 -4.68
N VAL A 539 5.35 2.56 -5.22
CA VAL A 539 6.02 2.99 -6.44
C VAL A 539 6.93 4.16 -6.07
N PRO A 540 8.19 3.91 -5.70
CA PRO A 540 9.09 4.95 -5.24
C PRO A 540 9.24 6.10 -6.23
N ASN A 541 9.33 7.32 -5.74
CA ASN A 541 9.64 8.48 -6.58
C ASN A 541 11.14 8.67 -6.70
N HIS A 542 11.85 8.76 -5.55
CA HIS A 542 13.27 8.99 -5.46
C HIS A 542 13.88 8.05 -4.45
N VAL A 543 15.01 7.48 -4.79
CA VAL A 543 15.66 6.42 -4.03
C VAL A 543 17.13 6.71 -3.76
N LEU A 544 17.63 6.20 -2.65
CA LEU A 544 19.08 6.08 -2.42
C LEU A 544 19.59 4.92 -3.25
N THR A 545 20.51 5.18 -4.17
CA THR A 545 21.08 4.14 -5.02
C THR A 545 22.16 3.35 -4.30
N GLU A 546 22.39 2.10 -4.70
CA GLU A 546 23.46 1.28 -4.14
C GLU A 546 24.86 1.94 -4.27
N PRO A 547 25.27 2.58 -5.38
CA PRO A 547 26.53 3.30 -5.46
C PRO A 547 26.65 4.48 -4.48
N ASP A 548 25.57 5.22 -4.26
CA ASP A 548 25.56 6.33 -3.31
C ASP A 548 25.57 5.82 -1.86
N TYR A 549 24.88 4.70 -1.58
CA TYR A 549 24.94 4.02 -0.29
C TYR A 549 26.37 3.51 0.00
N GLU A 550 27.06 2.88 -0.96
CA GLU A 550 28.44 2.43 -0.80
C GLU A 550 29.38 3.59 -0.42
N ILE A 551 29.21 4.76 -1.07
CA ILE A 551 29.97 5.96 -0.71
C ILE A 551 29.60 6.47 0.68
N ALA A 552 28.31 6.53 1.00
CA ALA A 552 27.84 7.06 2.29
C ALA A 552 28.33 6.23 3.49
N THR A 553 28.46 4.93 3.32
CA THR A 553 28.88 4.00 4.37
C THR A 553 30.40 3.74 4.42
N ASP A 554 31.14 4.11 3.38
CA ASP A 554 32.61 3.95 3.32
C ASP A 554 33.30 4.95 4.25
N GLN A 555 33.72 4.48 5.41
CA GLN A 555 34.43 5.29 6.43
C GLN A 555 35.79 5.79 5.99
N THR A 556 36.37 5.29 4.89
CA THR A 556 37.66 5.78 4.34
C THR A 556 37.49 7.09 3.56
N LYS A 557 36.27 7.43 3.18
CA LYS A 557 35.95 8.65 2.44
C LYS A 557 35.72 9.85 3.35
N PRO A 558 36.02 11.10 2.86
CA PRO A 558 35.72 12.32 3.60
C PRO A 558 34.24 12.40 3.98
N ARG A 559 33.97 12.91 5.21
CA ARG A 559 32.60 13.01 5.73
C ARG A 559 31.66 13.79 4.80
N ASP A 560 32.11 14.90 4.24
CA ASP A 560 31.31 15.72 3.33
C ASP A 560 30.98 14.99 2.01
N GLU A 561 31.85 14.11 1.53
CA GLU A 561 31.57 13.25 0.38
C GLU A 561 30.50 12.21 0.73
N ARG A 562 30.61 11.60 1.91
CA ARG A 562 29.64 10.63 2.41
C ARG A 562 28.24 11.26 2.60
N LEU A 563 28.15 12.42 3.21
CA LEU A 563 26.89 13.16 3.38
C LEU A 563 26.29 13.60 2.04
N ARG A 564 27.12 14.05 1.09
CA ARG A 564 26.61 14.36 -0.26
C ARG A 564 26.04 13.13 -0.96
N ALA A 565 26.67 11.98 -0.84
CA ALA A 565 26.17 10.73 -1.40
C ALA A 565 24.87 10.30 -0.73
N PHE A 566 24.83 10.35 0.62
CA PHE A 566 23.62 10.02 1.38
C PHE A 566 22.42 10.91 1.01
N ASN A 567 22.65 12.21 0.80
CA ASN A 567 21.57 13.15 0.46
C ASN A 567 21.18 13.12 -1.04
N ARG A 568 21.95 12.41 -1.86
CA ARG A 568 21.62 12.26 -3.28
C ARG A 568 20.50 11.25 -3.43
N ARG A 569 19.54 11.58 -4.30
CA ARG A 569 18.45 10.69 -4.68
C ARG A 569 18.38 10.60 -6.20
N ALA A 570 18.02 9.43 -6.70
CA ALA A 570 17.77 9.20 -8.11
C ALA A 570 16.28 8.94 -8.33
N MET A 571 15.73 9.39 -9.45
CA MET A 571 14.37 9.02 -9.85
C MET A 571 14.30 7.49 -10.01
N TRP A 572 13.32 6.87 -9.37
CA TRP A 572 13.17 5.42 -9.44
C TRP A 572 12.81 4.94 -10.86
N LEU A 573 11.90 5.65 -11.55
CA LEU A 573 11.47 5.35 -12.93
C LEU A 573 12.49 5.77 -14.02
N ARG A 574 13.70 6.21 -13.67
CA ARG A 574 14.75 6.64 -14.62
C ARG A 574 15.14 5.60 -15.67
N VAL A 575 14.81 4.34 -15.40
CA VAL A 575 15.11 3.19 -16.27
C VAL A 575 14.13 2.99 -17.41
N LEU A 576 13.01 3.71 -17.38
CA LEU A 576 12.01 3.75 -18.45
C LEU A 576 12.24 4.97 -19.34
N SER A 577 11.71 4.93 -20.56
CA SER A 577 11.74 6.04 -21.51
C SER A 577 11.21 7.33 -20.88
N GLN A 578 11.77 8.46 -21.31
CA GLN A 578 11.24 9.78 -21.00
C GLN A 578 9.93 10.07 -21.76
N ASN A 579 9.71 9.38 -22.88
CA ASN A 579 8.44 9.45 -23.58
C ASN A 579 7.38 8.64 -22.81
N TYR A 580 6.27 9.28 -22.51
CA TYR A 580 5.20 8.69 -21.69
C TYR A 580 4.64 7.38 -22.28
N LEU A 581 4.33 7.36 -23.58
CA LEU A 581 3.75 6.19 -24.25
C LEU A 581 4.75 5.02 -24.32
N GLU A 582 6.01 5.34 -24.53
CA GLU A 582 7.07 4.32 -24.47
C GLU A 582 7.26 3.79 -23.06
N ALA A 583 7.21 4.66 -22.03
CA ALA A 583 7.36 4.26 -20.64
C ALA A 583 6.27 3.28 -20.19
N ILE A 584 5.01 3.55 -20.53
CA ILE A 584 3.89 2.66 -20.17
C ILE A 584 3.95 1.33 -20.90
N ASP A 585 4.41 1.29 -22.15
CA ASP A 585 4.63 0.06 -22.92
C ASP A 585 5.84 -0.73 -22.38
N GLU A 586 6.93 -0.03 -22.08
CA GLU A 586 8.13 -0.63 -21.49
C GLU A 586 7.85 -1.27 -20.13
N MET A 587 7.02 -0.65 -19.30
CA MET A 587 6.67 -1.18 -17.99
C MET A 587 6.01 -2.55 -18.06
N ILE A 588 5.18 -2.81 -19.10
CA ILE A 588 4.56 -4.12 -19.30
C ILE A 588 5.61 -5.24 -19.40
N HIS A 589 6.78 -4.94 -19.97
CA HIS A 589 7.81 -5.93 -20.21
C HIS A 589 9.00 -5.85 -19.24
N LYS A 590 9.13 -4.75 -18.51
CA LYS A 590 10.30 -4.46 -17.69
C LYS A 590 10.01 -4.39 -16.17
N PHE A 591 8.77 -4.52 -15.74
CA PHE A 591 8.36 -4.33 -14.34
C PHE A 591 9.20 -5.16 -13.35
N GLY A 592 9.49 -6.42 -13.66
CA GLY A 592 10.29 -7.29 -12.79
C GLY A 592 11.78 -6.91 -12.70
N LYS A 593 12.26 -6.03 -13.60
CA LYS A 593 13.66 -5.56 -13.61
C LYS A 593 13.86 -4.29 -12.80
N LEU A 594 12.79 -3.58 -12.40
CA LEU A 594 12.90 -2.37 -11.60
C LEU A 594 13.54 -2.67 -10.24
N GLY A 595 14.20 -1.66 -9.66
CA GLY A 595 14.81 -1.77 -8.34
C GLY A 595 13.80 -1.93 -7.23
N VAL A 596 14.14 -2.67 -6.19
CA VAL A 596 13.37 -2.78 -4.95
C VAL A 596 14.13 -2.05 -3.85
N VAL A 597 13.45 -1.22 -3.09
CA VAL A 597 14.03 -0.50 -1.95
C VAL A 597 14.04 -1.44 -0.75
N GLU A 598 15.24 -1.81 -0.32
CA GLU A 598 15.49 -2.84 0.70
C GLU A 598 16.26 -2.30 1.88
N THR A 599 16.01 -2.84 3.06
CA THR A 599 16.74 -2.50 4.27
C THR A 599 18.21 -2.96 4.21
N ARG A 600 19.13 -2.05 4.56
CA ARG A 600 20.58 -2.25 4.62
C ARG A 600 21.15 -1.69 5.93
N PRO A 601 22.27 -2.24 6.44
CA PRO A 601 23.00 -1.61 7.53
C PRO A 601 23.48 -0.22 7.12
N GLY A 602 23.38 0.75 8.02
CA GLY A 602 23.89 2.10 7.84
C GLY A 602 25.15 2.36 8.68
N VAL A 603 25.24 3.52 9.29
CA VAL A 603 26.42 3.97 10.04
C VAL A 603 26.09 4.08 11.53
N GLN A 604 26.75 3.26 12.35
CA GLN A 604 26.51 3.23 13.78
C GLN A 604 27.02 4.51 14.48
N GLY A 605 26.17 5.07 15.33
CA GLY A 605 26.54 6.21 16.18
C GLY A 605 26.78 7.54 15.45
N ASP A 606 26.39 7.64 14.17
CA ASP A 606 26.53 8.88 13.40
C ASP A 606 25.20 9.67 13.47
N PRO A 607 25.21 10.96 13.86
CA PRO A 607 23.97 11.74 14.03
C PRO A 607 23.28 12.10 12.71
N GLU A 608 23.98 12.07 11.58
CA GLU A 608 23.46 12.47 10.27
C GLU A 608 23.32 11.30 9.28
N LEU A 609 23.99 10.19 9.55
CA LEU A 609 23.91 8.97 8.76
C LEU A 609 23.27 7.86 9.60
N PRO A 610 22.03 7.46 9.33
CA PRO A 610 21.30 6.55 10.20
C PRO A 610 21.90 5.14 10.23
N GLU A 611 21.65 4.41 11.32
CA GLU A 611 22.12 3.04 11.54
C GLU A 611 21.47 2.02 10.60
N VAL A 612 20.29 2.37 10.06
CA VAL A 612 19.55 1.59 9.07
C VAL A 612 19.22 2.49 7.90
N MET A 613 19.48 2.03 6.69
CA MET A 613 19.16 2.73 5.44
C MET A 613 18.34 1.82 4.55
N LEU A 614 17.42 2.38 3.78
CA LEU A 614 16.73 1.65 2.73
C LEU A 614 17.30 2.08 1.38
N VAL A 615 17.75 1.09 0.61
CA VAL A 615 18.57 1.28 -0.58
C VAL A 615 17.94 0.54 -1.76
N GLU A 616 17.86 1.18 -2.91
CA GLU A 616 17.41 0.51 -4.12
C GLU A 616 18.41 -0.60 -4.52
N SER A 617 17.92 -1.85 -4.60
CA SER A 617 18.69 -2.96 -5.17
C SER A 617 19.06 -2.65 -6.63
N LYS A 618 20.19 -3.19 -7.11
CA LYS A 618 20.64 -2.93 -8.49
C LYS A 618 19.52 -3.19 -9.50
N PRO A 619 19.01 -2.16 -10.18
CA PRO A 619 18.13 -2.40 -11.32
C PRO A 619 18.97 -3.10 -12.40
N GLY A 620 18.39 -4.07 -13.10
CA GLY A 620 19.07 -4.76 -14.21
C GLY A 620 19.26 -3.88 -15.47
N PHE A 621 19.51 -2.59 -15.28
CA PHE A 621 19.64 -1.57 -16.32
C PHE A 621 20.99 -0.85 -16.25
N PRO A 622 21.49 -0.28 -17.36
CA PRO A 622 22.70 0.51 -17.35
C PRO A 622 22.59 1.74 -16.44
N LYS A 623 23.71 2.23 -15.98
CA LYS A 623 23.80 3.41 -15.11
C LYS A 623 23.08 4.59 -15.72
N VAL A 624 22.20 5.23 -14.95
CA VAL A 624 21.60 6.53 -15.24
C VAL A 624 22.11 7.51 -14.19
N GLU A 625 22.41 8.72 -14.58
CA GLU A 625 22.94 9.75 -13.67
C GLU A 625 21.91 10.06 -12.56
N ALA A 626 22.40 10.16 -11.34
CA ALA A 626 21.61 10.59 -10.21
C ALA A 626 21.24 12.08 -10.36
N ILE A 627 20.05 12.46 -9.88
CA ILE A 627 19.67 13.87 -9.82
C ILE A 627 20.62 14.57 -8.83
N PRO A 628 21.28 15.66 -9.21
CA PRO A 628 22.18 16.35 -8.30
C PRO A 628 21.42 16.86 -7.08
N PRO A 629 22.03 16.80 -5.88
CA PRO A 629 21.42 17.33 -4.68
C PRO A 629 21.23 18.85 -4.82
N ARG A 630 20.03 19.34 -4.50
CA ARG A 630 19.76 20.76 -4.47
C ARG A 630 20.19 21.34 -3.13
N ARG A 631 20.87 22.47 -3.17
CA ARG A 631 21.10 23.28 -1.99
C ARG A 631 19.79 24.00 -1.65
N ASN A 632 19.36 23.98 -0.39
CA ASN A 632 18.20 24.71 0.16
C ASN A 632 16.80 24.16 -0.20
N LEU A 633 16.62 22.87 -0.03
CA LEU A 633 15.27 22.26 -0.09
C LEU A 633 14.36 22.65 1.10
N MET A 634 14.90 23.26 2.14
CA MET A 634 14.16 23.70 3.32
C MET A 634 13.10 24.79 3.05
N ALA A 635 13.17 25.46 1.92
CA ALA A 635 12.29 26.58 1.60
C ALA A 635 11.20 26.23 0.59
N LEU A 636 10.97 24.94 0.34
CA LEU A 636 10.11 24.56 -0.73
C LEU A 636 8.66 24.54 -0.33
N HIS A 637 8.22 25.66 -0.01
CA HIS A 637 6.86 26.06 -0.20
C HIS A 637 6.63 26.26 -1.71
N VAL A 638 5.50 25.83 -2.21
CA VAL A 638 5.01 26.12 -3.57
C VAL A 638 5.09 27.63 -3.90
N HIS A 639 5.45 28.43 -2.93
CA HIS A 639 5.63 29.86 -2.98
C HIS A 639 6.85 30.37 -3.77
N ASP A 640 7.84 29.52 -4.03
CA ASP A 640 9.09 29.93 -4.66
C ASP A 640 9.16 29.59 -6.16
N VAL A 641 8.03 29.19 -6.75
CA VAL A 641 7.93 29.02 -8.22
C VAL A 641 7.81 30.40 -8.85
N GLU A 642 8.85 30.83 -9.54
CA GLU A 642 8.84 32.11 -10.26
C GLU A 642 7.89 32.08 -11.47
N MET A 643 7.36 33.23 -11.86
CA MET A 643 6.44 33.36 -13.01
C MET A 643 7.02 32.79 -14.29
N GLU A 644 8.30 33.05 -14.54
CA GLU A 644 9.04 32.54 -15.71
C GLU A 644 9.07 31.00 -15.75
N ASP A 645 9.09 30.34 -14.59
CA ASP A 645 9.05 28.89 -14.52
C ASP A 645 7.66 28.33 -14.89
N VAL A 646 6.58 29.04 -14.53
CA VAL A 646 5.20 28.66 -14.90
C VAL A 646 4.99 28.79 -16.40
N GLU A 647 5.44 29.88 -17.00
CA GLU A 647 5.35 30.10 -18.44
C GLU A 647 6.16 29.08 -19.25
N ALA A 648 7.35 28.71 -18.75
CA ALA A 648 8.17 27.66 -19.36
C ALA A 648 7.48 26.28 -19.31
N ILE A 649 6.79 25.97 -18.22
CA ILE A 649 6.00 24.74 -18.08
C ILE A 649 4.82 24.75 -19.05
N GLU A 650 4.09 25.84 -19.11
CA GLU A 650 2.97 25.99 -20.03
C GLU A 650 3.38 25.84 -21.50
N ALA A 651 4.49 26.45 -21.87
CA ALA A 651 5.05 26.33 -23.21
C ALA A 651 5.49 24.88 -23.52
N ALA A 652 6.09 24.19 -22.53
CA ALA A 652 6.51 22.79 -22.68
C ALA A 652 5.31 21.83 -22.78
N VAL A 653 4.23 22.08 -22.04
CA VAL A 653 2.98 21.32 -22.11
C VAL A 653 2.27 21.56 -23.43
N ALA A 654 2.16 22.84 -23.86
CA ALA A 654 1.56 23.16 -25.12
C ALA A 654 2.32 22.52 -26.30
N ALA A 655 3.66 22.56 -26.27
CA ALA A 655 4.48 21.91 -27.28
C ALA A 655 4.35 20.34 -27.25
N ALA A 656 4.21 19.76 -26.08
CA ALA A 656 3.96 18.33 -25.95
C ALA A 656 2.55 17.95 -26.45
N ALA A 657 1.55 18.79 -26.18
CA ALA A 657 0.19 18.63 -26.67
C ALA A 657 0.11 18.70 -28.20
N GLU A 658 0.72 19.71 -28.80
CA GLU A 658 0.80 19.85 -30.25
C GLU A 658 1.52 18.64 -30.92
N ALA A 659 2.52 18.05 -30.23
CA ALA A 659 3.27 16.93 -30.77
C ALA A 659 2.50 15.62 -30.72
N THR A 660 1.48 15.48 -29.86
CA THR A 660 0.82 14.20 -29.58
C THR A 660 -0.62 14.12 -30.07
N ASP A 661 -1.30 15.23 -30.34
CA ASP A 661 -2.73 15.28 -30.75
C ASP A 661 -3.65 14.41 -29.84
N ARG A 662 -3.50 14.48 -28.50
CA ARG A 662 -4.14 13.53 -27.56
C ARG A 662 -4.66 14.15 -26.25
N PRO A 663 -5.78 13.58 -25.70
CA PRO A 663 -6.42 14.01 -24.43
C PRO A 663 -5.59 13.76 -23.17
N GLU A 664 -4.44 13.12 -23.24
CA GLU A 664 -3.55 12.81 -22.13
C GLU A 664 -2.95 14.07 -21.47
N ASP A 665 -3.11 15.19 -22.13
CA ASP A 665 -2.69 16.50 -21.62
C ASP A 665 -3.54 16.99 -20.46
N GLU A 666 -4.74 16.44 -20.24
CA GLU A 666 -5.58 16.80 -19.10
C GLU A 666 -4.92 16.48 -17.75
N PHE A 667 -4.17 15.36 -17.69
CA PHE A 667 -3.45 15.01 -16.46
C PHE A 667 -2.33 15.98 -16.15
N MET A 668 -1.54 16.35 -17.16
CA MET A 668 -0.43 17.28 -17.01
C MET A 668 -0.92 18.71 -16.84
N SER A 669 -1.98 19.10 -17.53
CA SER A 669 -2.65 20.39 -17.35
C SER A 669 -3.19 20.54 -15.92
N GLY A 670 -3.76 19.48 -15.33
CA GLY A 670 -4.19 19.46 -13.94
C GLY A 670 -3.05 19.67 -12.92
N VAL A 671 -1.84 19.19 -13.20
CA VAL A 671 -0.66 19.48 -12.38
C VAL A 671 -0.26 20.95 -12.48
N ILE A 672 -0.25 21.51 -13.69
CA ILE A 672 0.07 22.92 -13.96
C ILE A 672 -0.95 23.85 -13.33
N ASP A 673 -2.23 23.56 -13.49
CA ASP A 673 -3.30 24.33 -12.87
C ASP A 673 -3.21 24.35 -11.36
N LYS A 674 -2.73 23.25 -10.74
CA LYS A 674 -2.46 23.21 -9.29
C LYS A 674 -1.30 24.12 -8.90
N VAL A 675 -0.20 24.08 -9.64
CA VAL A 675 0.94 24.97 -9.41
C VAL A 675 0.50 26.43 -9.52
N LYS A 676 -0.30 26.78 -10.54
CA LYS A 676 -0.87 28.12 -10.70
C LYS A 676 -1.76 28.54 -9.53
N ARG A 677 -2.61 27.64 -9.03
CA ARG A 677 -3.56 27.97 -7.96
C ARG A 677 -2.90 28.15 -6.61
N PHE A 678 -1.89 27.34 -6.29
CA PHE A 678 -1.08 27.60 -5.10
C PHE A 678 -0.44 28.99 -5.14
N ARG A 679 -0.21 29.52 -6.34
CA ARG A 679 0.25 30.90 -6.54
C ARG A 679 -0.88 31.93 -6.35
N ASP A 680 -2.07 31.68 -6.89
CA ASP A 680 -3.18 32.64 -6.94
C ASP A 680 -3.96 32.75 -5.62
N THR A 681 -3.74 31.86 -4.68
CA THR A 681 -4.28 31.89 -3.32
C THR A 681 -3.45 32.70 -2.32
N ARG A 682 -2.49 33.51 -2.78
CA ARG A 682 -1.72 34.47 -1.98
C ARG A 682 -2.43 35.80 -1.81
#